data_d200ceb0ba53e2aafcfcb9d44cad9ff6
#
_entry.id   d200ceb0ba53e2aafcfcb9d44cad9ff6
#
_cell.length_a   1.000
_cell.length_b   1.000
_cell.length_c   1.000
_cell.angle_alpha   90.00
_cell.angle_beta   90.00
_cell.angle_gamma   90.00
#
_symmetry.space_group_name_H-M   'P 1'
#
loop_
_entity.id
_entity.type
_entity.pdbx_description
1 polymer ?
#
loop_
_entity_poly.entity_id
_entity_poly.type
_entity_poly.pdbx_seq_one_letter_code
_entity_poly.pdbx_strand_id
1 'polypeptide(L)'
;MLNDPDEGRRRGMRKKHWILAFLCLFAFVLLLISAQEFSRQSIEPRPTKAYIVGGVRHGGSFFPPADYSMTKPKTPGVMDFSHYHKYDEVVAFLNTWTKDYPNLVNLYSVGKSFEGRDIWQITVTNKATGKDTDKPAMFLEGNRHSGEVTGAESALWFAWYVLSNYGKDPEITKLVDTKTLYIKIKNNPDGSELYLNTAQSNRSTVRPYDDDRDGLLDEDPPEDLDGDGFILQMRRKVEPGKGTMIIDPNDKSGRLMVRATDGKGDYITSSEGLDNDGDGRINEDGIGGLDLHRNYVENWRPMPGLDLTGRGWTQGGAGEYPLSETETRAVVLFLLQHPNVSIGQTMDTSMPMLLHGPSTSKMDESMFPEDMKIYKYFDEEGKKISGYPRAGDTYFDYSTGGRGEMPQGRAGGRGAGGAQAPAPSETRGSPLFGHSPDFGYLYYGAVWYGDELWNGGRVKDYDGDGRVTPLEQLRTIDEELGGKYFTPWHKFNHPTLGEVEIGGFNPKFWNQNPPPELLEEWAKKEAMFNLFLYKSLPQVKIVSTKIQPVKKEADTYEIVSVFTNEGFLPTALKMADRVKIVRPDAVQVSLPAGLEFVGSRARQEIGYLQSKQMKEVRWKVKGQLKPGAEAEVSISSTRGGVEKMKFKLAG
;
A
#
# COMPACT_ATOMS: atom_id res chain seq x y z
N MET A 1 -50.01 -19.31 -62.76
CA MET A 1 -49.24 -19.32 -61.49
C MET A 1 -48.23 -18.18 -61.58
N LEU A 2 -48.55 -17.05 -61.01
CA LEU A 2 -47.69 -15.86 -61.02
C LEU A 2 -46.71 -15.97 -59.81
N ASN A 3 -45.42 -16.08 -60.11
CA ASN A 3 -44.36 -16.04 -59.15
C ASN A 3 -44.25 -14.61 -58.62
N ASP A 4 -44.41 -14.44 -57.31
CA ASP A 4 -44.24 -13.19 -56.62
C ASP A 4 -42.74 -12.78 -56.58
N PRO A 5 -42.33 -11.65 -57.18
CA PRO A 5 -40.94 -11.21 -57.20
C PRO A 5 -40.39 -10.79 -55.82
N ASP A 6 -41.26 -10.65 -54.81
CA ASP A 6 -40.91 -10.11 -53.49
C ASP A 6 -40.38 -11.20 -52.52
N GLU A 7 -40.68 -12.49 -52.79
CA GLU A 7 -40.21 -13.59 -51.95
C GLU A 7 -38.69 -13.84 -52.08
N GLY A 8 -38.15 -13.63 -53.26
CA GLY A 8 -36.72 -13.72 -53.53
C GLY A 8 -35.89 -12.62 -52.87
N ARG A 9 -36.44 -11.42 -52.79
CA ARG A 9 -35.83 -10.26 -52.12
C ARG A 9 -35.80 -10.41 -50.59
N ARG A 10 -36.87 -10.92 -49.99
CA ARG A 10 -36.96 -11.18 -48.55
C ARG A 10 -36.04 -12.32 -48.10
N ARG A 11 -35.85 -13.36 -48.90
CA ARG A 11 -34.87 -14.44 -48.64
C ARG A 11 -33.42 -13.94 -48.74
N GLY A 12 -33.11 -13.08 -49.72
CA GLY A 12 -31.80 -12.45 -49.85
C GLY A 12 -31.42 -11.50 -48.70
N MET A 13 -32.37 -10.69 -48.23
CA MET A 13 -32.17 -9.82 -47.08
C MET A 13 -31.98 -10.62 -45.79
N ARG A 14 -32.79 -11.65 -45.51
CA ARG A 14 -32.59 -12.53 -44.36
C ARG A 14 -31.21 -13.21 -44.35
N LYS A 15 -30.75 -13.74 -45.50
CA LYS A 15 -29.38 -14.29 -45.58
C LYS A 15 -28.29 -13.27 -45.31
N LYS A 16 -28.41 -12.04 -45.79
CA LYS A 16 -27.45 -10.98 -45.51
C LYS A 16 -27.41 -10.59 -44.04
N HIS A 17 -28.56 -10.53 -43.35
CA HIS A 17 -28.61 -10.26 -41.91
C HIS A 17 -28.01 -11.40 -41.07
N TRP A 18 -28.22 -12.65 -41.46
CA TRP A 18 -27.61 -13.79 -40.81
C TRP A 18 -26.09 -13.84 -41.00
N ILE A 19 -25.59 -13.49 -42.17
CA ILE A 19 -24.15 -13.41 -42.46
C ILE A 19 -23.54 -12.26 -41.65
N LEU A 20 -24.20 -11.10 -41.59
CA LEU A 20 -23.73 -9.97 -40.80
C LEU A 20 -23.72 -10.27 -39.29
N ALA A 21 -24.76 -10.91 -38.78
CA ALA A 21 -24.85 -11.34 -37.40
C ALA A 21 -23.76 -12.37 -37.04
N PHE A 22 -23.47 -13.29 -37.96
CA PHE A 22 -22.40 -14.28 -37.79
C PHE A 22 -21.01 -13.65 -37.81
N LEU A 23 -20.78 -12.66 -38.68
CA LEU A 23 -19.52 -11.90 -38.74
C LEU A 23 -19.33 -11.05 -37.50
N CYS A 24 -20.39 -10.42 -36.98
CA CYS A 24 -20.33 -9.66 -35.73
C CYS A 24 -20.04 -10.57 -34.51
N LEU A 25 -20.69 -11.75 -34.45
CA LEU A 25 -20.44 -12.73 -33.40
C LEU A 25 -19.01 -13.28 -33.50
N PHE A 26 -18.52 -13.57 -34.68
CA PHE A 26 -17.16 -14.05 -34.90
C PHE A 26 -16.12 -12.99 -34.57
N ALA A 27 -16.35 -11.71 -34.92
CA ALA A 27 -15.50 -10.59 -34.53
C ALA A 27 -15.51 -10.39 -33.02
N PHE A 28 -16.67 -10.55 -32.37
CA PHE A 28 -16.79 -10.46 -30.89
C PHE A 28 -16.06 -11.60 -30.19
N VAL A 29 -16.15 -12.83 -30.72
CA VAL A 29 -15.39 -13.98 -30.19
C VAL A 29 -13.89 -13.80 -30.40
N LEU A 30 -13.44 -13.27 -31.54
CA LEU A 30 -12.02 -12.94 -31.76
C LEU A 30 -11.54 -11.83 -30.83
N LEU A 31 -12.37 -10.82 -30.56
CA LEU A 31 -12.07 -9.76 -29.55
C LEU A 31 -11.96 -10.33 -28.14
N LEU A 32 -12.84 -11.27 -27.76
CA LEU A 32 -12.77 -11.94 -26.46
C LEU A 32 -11.53 -12.83 -26.34
N ILE A 33 -11.18 -13.57 -27.43
CA ILE A 33 -9.96 -14.40 -27.44
C ILE A 33 -8.72 -13.51 -27.36
N SER A 34 -8.64 -12.42 -28.12
CA SER A 34 -7.53 -11.49 -28.07
C SER A 34 -7.42 -10.76 -26.72
N ALA A 35 -8.55 -10.40 -26.11
CA ALA A 35 -8.56 -9.84 -24.76
C ALA A 35 -8.11 -10.87 -23.69
N GLN A 36 -8.47 -12.14 -23.88
CA GLN A 36 -8.05 -13.22 -22.99
C GLN A 36 -6.56 -13.58 -23.19
N GLU A 37 -6.05 -13.54 -24.43
CA GLU A 37 -4.61 -13.69 -24.70
C GLU A 37 -3.81 -12.49 -24.20
N PHE A 38 -4.30 -11.26 -24.39
CA PHE A 38 -3.67 -10.06 -23.87
C PHE A 38 -3.64 -10.07 -22.32
N SER A 39 -4.72 -10.49 -21.67
CA SER A 39 -4.73 -10.65 -20.22
C SER A 39 -3.81 -11.77 -19.73
N ARG A 40 -3.70 -12.88 -20.49
CA ARG A 40 -2.77 -13.97 -20.17
C ARG A 40 -1.30 -13.56 -20.38
N GLN A 41 -0.97 -12.88 -21.47
CA GLN A 41 0.40 -12.41 -21.72
C GLN A 41 0.89 -11.42 -20.68
N SER A 42 -0.01 -10.61 -20.10
CA SER A 42 0.33 -9.67 -19.03
C SER A 42 0.46 -10.32 -17.65
N ILE A 43 0.08 -11.58 -17.47
CA ILE A 43 0.03 -12.31 -16.20
C ILE A 43 1.02 -13.48 -16.17
N GLU A 44 1.58 -13.90 -17.30
CA GLU A 44 2.58 -14.96 -17.28
C GLU A 44 3.85 -14.49 -16.56
N PRO A 45 4.28 -15.21 -15.53
CA PRO A 45 5.52 -14.89 -14.85
C PRO A 45 6.67 -14.98 -15.84
N ARG A 46 7.49 -13.94 -15.88
CA ARG A 46 8.75 -14.03 -16.64
C ARG A 46 9.59 -15.16 -16.03
N PRO A 47 10.28 -15.95 -16.83
CA PRO A 47 11.04 -17.07 -16.30
C PRO A 47 12.10 -16.56 -15.33
N THR A 48 12.10 -17.12 -14.13
CA THR A 48 13.13 -16.92 -13.08
C THR A 48 14.44 -17.55 -13.49
N LYS A 49 15.00 -17.16 -14.62
CA LYS A 49 16.33 -17.56 -14.99
C LYS A 49 17.29 -16.51 -14.51
N ALA A 50 18.13 -16.96 -13.67
CA ALA A 50 19.34 -16.26 -13.40
C ALA A 50 20.12 -16.03 -14.68
N TYR A 51 20.68 -14.90 -14.82
CA TYR A 51 21.57 -14.56 -15.92
C TYR A 51 22.87 -14.00 -15.35
N ILE A 52 23.87 -13.99 -16.17
CA ILE A 52 25.15 -13.41 -15.90
C ILE A 52 25.31 -12.26 -16.90
N VAL A 53 25.53 -11.07 -16.37
CA VAL A 53 25.82 -9.87 -17.15
C VAL A 53 27.14 -9.32 -16.61
N GLY A 54 28.07 -8.93 -17.47
CA GLY A 54 29.38 -8.43 -17.05
C GLY A 54 30.21 -9.37 -16.17
N GLY A 55 29.85 -10.68 -16.11
CA GLY A 55 30.50 -11.65 -15.22
C GLY A 55 29.85 -11.77 -13.83
N VAL A 56 28.93 -10.91 -13.50
CA VAL A 56 28.19 -10.91 -12.22
C VAL A 56 26.85 -11.65 -12.35
N ARG A 57 26.44 -12.31 -11.29
CA ARG A 57 25.18 -13.06 -11.25
C ARG A 57 24.08 -12.21 -10.63
N HIS A 58 22.91 -12.23 -11.26
CA HIS A 58 21.76 -11.43 -10.88
C HIS A 58 20.56 -12.29 -10.49
N GLY A 59 19.70 -11.73 -9.65
CA GLY A 59 18.54 -12.36 -9.09
C GLY A 59 18.76 -12.84 -7.66
N GLY A 60 17.76 -12.74 -6.81
CA GLY A 60 17.84 -13.02 -5.37
C GLY A 60 18.41 -14.39 -5.00
N SER A 61 18.33 -15.38 -5.90
CA SER A 61 18.88 -16.72 -5.67
C SER A 61 20.40 -16.84 -5.87
N PHE A 62 21.09 -15.79 -6.27
CA PHE A 62 22.53 -15.81 -6.57
C PHE A 62 23.44 -15.28 -5.48
N PHE A 63 22.88 -14.46 -4.59
CA PHE A 63 23.66 -13.96 -3.48
C PHE A 63 23.82 -15.04 -2.42
N PRO A 64 24.97 -15.09 -1.73
CA PRO A 64 25.14 -16.02 -0.62
C PRO A 64 24.00 -15.90 0.38
N PRO A 65 23.43 -17.03 0.84
CA PRO A 65 22.37 -16.98 1.83
C PRO A 65 22.91 -16.46 3.16
N ALA A 66 22.21 -15.49 3.75
CA ALA A 66 22.46 -15.05 5.11
C ALA A 66 21.48 -15.74 6.07
N ASP A 67 22.01 -16.39 7.09
CA ASP A 67 21.23 -17.14 8.09
C ASP A 67 20.95 -16.28 9.32
N TYR A 68 20.05 -15.32 9.19
CA TYR A 68 19.71 -14.39 10.27
C TYR A 68 18.95 -15.05 11.41
N SER A 69 19.43 -14.87 12.65
CA SER A 69 18.65 -15.21 13.85
C SER A 69 17.34 -14.42 13.94
N MET A 70 17.30 -13.20 13.35
CA MET A 70 16.15 -12.30 13.28
C MET A 70 15.00 -12.82 12.42
N THR A 71 15.22 -13.89 11.64
CA THR A 71 14.17 -14.51 10.81
C THR A 71 13.80 -15.92 11.29
N LYS A 72 14.24 -16.32 12.50
CA LYS A 72 13.96 -17.64 13.04
C LYS A 72 12.87 -17.57 14.10
N PRO A 73 11.73 -18.27 13.91
CA PRO A 73 10.69 -18.34 14.92
C PRO A 73 11.19 -19.03 16.19
N LYS A 74 10.73 -18.60 17.35
CA LYS A 74 10.98 -19.30 18.61
C LYS A 74 10.36 -20.71 18.59
N THR A 75 9.17 -20.81 18.04
CA THR A 75 8.46 -22.07 17.87
C THR A 75 7.83 -22.11 16.47
N PRO A 76 8.30 -23.00 15.58
CA PRO A 76 7.75 -23.10 14.23
C PRO A 76 6.23 -23.31 14.23
N GLY A 77 5.51 -22.53 13.39
CA GLY A 77 4.06 -22.63 13.24
C GLY A 77 3.24 -21.95 14.34
N VAL A 78 3.89 -21.32 15.32
CA VAL A 78 3.23 -20.49 16.33
C VAL A 78 3.43 -19.02 15.95
N MET A 79 2.34 -18.26 15.87
CA MET A 79 2.39 -16.82 15.59
C MET A 79 3.08 -16.10 16.76
N ASP A 80 4.19 -15.47 16.49
CA ASP A 80 4.89 -14.56 17.38
C ASP A 80 5.62 -13.47 16.58
N PHE A 81 5.82 -12.31 17.15
CA PHE A 81 6.44 -11.15 16.50
C PHE A 81 7.82 -10.85 17.06
N SER A 82 8.54 -11.89 17.49
CA SER A 82 9.94 -11.79 17.93
C SER A 82 10.95 -12.07 16.80
N HIS A 83 10.48 -12.19 15.56
CA HIS A 83 11.28 -12.42 14.36
C HIS A 83 10.53 -11.87 13.13
N TYR A 84 11.26 -11.73 12.03
CA TYR A 84 10.69 -11.34 10.73
C TYR A 84 10.23 -12.55 9.95
N HIS A 85 8.96 -12.57 9.55
CA HIS A 85 8.36 -13.69 8.83
C HIS A 85 8.78 -13.69 7.35
N LYS A 86 9.35 -14.81 6.91
CA LYS A 86 9.66 -15.07 5.51
C LYS A 86 8.38 -15.37 4.71
N TYR A 87 8.48 -15.33 3.39
CA TYR A 87 7.31 -15.52 2.51
C TYR A 87 6.58 -16.85 2.79
N ASP A 88 7.29 -17.96 2.85
CA ASP A 88 6.69 -19.29 3.07
C ASP A 88 6.00 -19.39 4.44
N GLU A 89 6.52 -18.75 5.46
CA GLU A 89 5.92 -18.70 6.79
C GLU A 89 4.63 -17.88 6.78
N VAL A 90 4.62 -16.71 6.15
CA VAL A 90 3.39 -15.92 5.94
C VAL A 90 2.35 -16.75 5.20
N VAL A 91 2.73 -17.42 4.10
CA VAL A 91 1.81 -18.26 3.32
C VAL A 91 1.25 -19.41 4.18
N ALA A 92 2.06 -20.00 5.04
CA ALA A 92 1.60 -21.05 5.97
C ALA A 92 0.54 -20.53 6.94
N PHE A 93 0.72 -19.34 7.52
CA PHE A 93 -0.29 -18.71 8.38
C PHE A 93 -1.56 -18.37 7.61
N LEU A 94 -1.47 -17.80 6.41
CA LEU A 94 -2.63 -17.49 5.59
C LEU A 94 -3.46 -18.74 5.27
N ASN A 95 -2.79 -19.85 4.93
CA ASN A 95 -3.45 -21.14 4.70
C ASN A 95 -4.08 -21.72 5.98
N THR A 96 -3.43 -21.54 7.12
CA THR A 96 -3.97 -21.97 8.43
C THR A 96 -5.24 -21.16 8.76
N TRP A 97 -5.22 -19.85 8.61
CA TRP A 97 -6.40 -19.00 8.86
C TRP A 97 -7.58 -19.32 7.94
N THR A 98 -7.33 -19.73 6.70
CA THR A 98 -8.40 -20.19 5.80
C THR A 98 -9.11 -21.44 6.33
N LYS A 99 -8.36 -22.33 7.01
CA LYS A 99 -8.91 -23.55 7.62
C LYS A 99 -9.59 -23.29 8.97
N ASP A 100 -8.97 -22.46 9.79
CA ASP A 100 -9.43 -22.17 11.15
C ASP A 100 -10.64 -21.22 11.15
N TYR A 101 -10.70 -20.31 10.16
CA TYR A 101 -11.77 -19.32 10.03
C TYR A 101 -12.46 -19.39 8.65
N PRO A 102 -13.01 -20.55 8.23
CA PRO A 102 -13.54 -20.76 6.87
C PRO A 102 -14.69 -19.81 6.51
N ASN A 103 -15.44 -19.34 7.50
CA ASN A 103 -16.54 -18.38 7.32
C ASN A 103 -16.08 -16.92 7.30
N LEU A 104 -14.83 -16.62 7.66
CA LEU A 104 -14.30 -15.26 7.74
C LEU A 104 -13.26 -14.97 6.66
N VAL A 105 -12.40 -15.93 6.33
CA VAL A 105 -11.23 -15.71 5.50
C VAL A 105 -11.41 -16.30 4.10
N ASN A 106 -11.08 -15.51 3.07
CA ASN A 106 -10.77 -15.99 1.73
C ASN A 106 -9.30 -15.65 1.42
N LEU A 107 -8.58 -16.61 0.87
CA LEU A 107 -7.20 -16.45 0.39
C LEU A 107 -7.18 -16.62 -1.13
N TYR A 108 -6.51 -15.72 -1.84
CA TYR A 108 -6.35 -15.78 -3.29
C TYR A 108 -5.10 -15.01 -3.72
N SER A 109 -4.56 -15.40 -4.89
CA SER A 109 -3.47 -14.66 -5.54
C SER A 109 -4.07 -13.54 -6.40
N VAL A 110 -3.51 -12.34 -6.29
CA VAL A 110 -3.88 -11.18 -7.13
C VAL A 110 -2.91 -10.96 -8.29
N GLY A 111 -1.85 -11.76 -8.37
CA GLY A 111 -0.86 -11.69 -9.43
C GLY A 111 0.36 -12.54 -9.12
N LYS A 112 1.33 -12.49 -10.02
CA LYS A 112 2.65 -13.09 -9.85
C LYS A 112 3.71 -12.00 -9.84
N SER A 113 4.68 -12.11 -8.95
CA SER A 113 5.87 -11.28 -8.93
C SER A 113 6.79 -11.61 -10.11
N PHE A 114 7.88 -10.86 -10.24
CA PHE A 114 8.88 -11.10 -11.29
C PHE A 114 9.51 -12.50 -11.22
N GLU A 115 9.81 -13.00 -10.02
CA GLU A 115 10.34 -14.36 -9.80
C GLU A 115 9.24 -15.44 -9.75
N GLY A 116 7.99 -15.09 -10.02
CA GLY A 116 6.87 -16.03 -10.14
C GLY A 116 6.18 -16.41 -8.82
N ARG A 117 6.50 -15.75 -7.69
CA ARG A 117 5.79 -15.94 -6.43
C ARG A 117 4.37 -15.40 -6.54
N ASP A 118 3.42 -16.05 -5.87
CA ASP A 118 2.07 -15.52 -5.74
C ASP A 118 2.06 -14.25 -4.88
N ILE A 119 1.39 -13.20 -5.34
CA ILE A 119 1.09 -12.03 -4.53
C ILE A 119 -0.22 -12.34 -3.80
N TRP A 120 -0.09 -12.86 -2.57
CA TRP A 120 -1.23 -13.31 -1.78
C TRP A 120 -1.99 -12.15 -1.14
N GLN A 121 -3.32 -12.28 -1.18
CA GLN A 121 -4.24 -11.37 -0.50
C GLN A 121 -5.31 -12.15 0.23
N ILE A 122 -5.74 -11.66 1.40
CA ILE A 122 -6.88 -12.19 2.12
C ILE A 122 -8.01 -11.17 2.18
N THR A 123 -9.23 -11.69 2.13
CA THR A 123 -10.43 -10.97 2.53
C THR A 123 -10.85 -11.47 3.90
N VAL A 124 -11.05 -10.56 4.86
CA VAL A 124 -11.56 -10.87 6.19
C VAL A 124 -12.91 -10.19 6.38
N THR A 125 -13.96 -10.99 6.46
CA THR A 125 -15.35 -10.55 6.75
C THR A 125 -16.22 -11.77 7.07
N ASN A 126 -17.26 -11.61 7.87
CA ASN A 126 -18.21 -12.71 8.09
C ASN A 126 -19.08 -12.91 6.84
N LYS A 127 -18.89 -14.04 6.14
CA LYS A 127 -19.61 -14.41 4.91
C LYS A 127 -21.11 -14.64 5.14
N ALA A 128 -21.49 -15.02 6.36
CA ALA A 128 -22.89 -15.25 6.70
C ALA A 128 -23.73 -13.97 6.80
N THR A 129 -23.08 -12.81 6.99
CA THR A 129 -23.76 -11.51 7.12
C THR A 129 -23.81 -10.72 5.81
N GLY A 130 -23.32 -11.26 4.71
CA GLY A 130 -23.38 -10.67 3.37
C GLY A 130 -22.07 -10.79 2.61
N LYS A 131 -22.10 -10.38 1.33
CA LYS A 131 -20.93 -10.35 0.48
C LYS A 131 -19.95 -9.26 0.95
N ASP A 132 -18.68 -9.49 0.76
CA ASP A 132 -17.60 -8.54 1.05
C ASP A 132 -17.79 -7.21 0.31
N THR A 133 -18.21 -7.26 -0.96
CA THR A 133 -18.46 -6.07 -1.79
C THR A 133 -19.73 -5.29 -1.42
N ASP A 134 -20.63 -5.87 -0.63
CA ASP A 134 -21.85 -5.23 -0.12
C ASP A 134 -21.61 -4.55 1.25
N LYS A 135 -20.40 -4.59 1.76
CA LYS A 135 -19.98 -4.00 3.04
C LYS A 135 -18.95 -2.89 2.81
N PRO A 136 -18.90 -1.87 3.69
CA PRO A 136 -17.82 -0.90 3.67
C PRO A 136 -16.47 -1.60 3.90
N ALA A 137 -15.43 -1.18 3.18
CA ALA A 137 -14.16 -1.89 3.22
C ALA A 137 -12.96 -0.98 3.45
N MET A 138 -11.92 -1.55 4.06
CA MET A 138 -10.57 -1.04 4.14
C MET A 138 -9.62 -1.95 3.36
N PHE A 139 -8.71 -1.36 2.61
CA PHE A 139 -7.59 -2.04 1.96
C PHE A 139 -6.30 -1.73 2.71
N LEU A 140 -5.48 -2.74 2.95
CA LEU A 140 -4.22 -2.66 3.68
C LEU A 140 -3.15 -3.45 2.95
N GLU A 141 -1.97 -2.85 2.76
CA GLU A 141 -0.80 -3.56 2.25
C GLU A 141 0.47 -3.22 3.01
N GLY A 142 1.33 -4.21 3.19
CA GLY A 142 2.68 -4.07 3.71
C GLY A 142 3.74 -4.45 2.68
N ASN A 143 4.99 -4.08 2.97
CA ASN A 143 6.18 -4.48 2.25
C ASN A 143 6.10 -4.23 0.73
N ARG A 144 5.82 -2.99 0.36
CA ARG A 144 5.91 -2.54 -1.02
C ARG A 144 7.38 -2.37 -1.41
N HIS A 145 8.13 -1.65 -0.59
CA HIS A 145 9.57 -1.58 -0.74
C HIS A 145 10.21 -2.84 -0.16
N SER A 146 11.13 -3.41 -0.90
CA SER A 146 11.79 -4.68 -0.59
C SER A 146 12.27 -4.80 0.85
N GLY A 147 13.11 -3.86 1.28
CA GLY A 147 13.76 -3.88 2.58
C GLY A 147 12.89 -3.35 3.72
N GLU A 148 11.69 -2.87 3.46
CA GLU A 148 10.82 -2.25 4.46
C GLU A 148 9.84 -3.28 5.03
N VAL A 149 10.38 -4.33 5.61
CA VAL A 149 9.64 -5.53 6.02
C VAL A 149 8.76 -5.34 7.27
N THR A 150 8.98 -4.28 8.05
CA THR A 150 8.15 -3.97 9.23
C THR A 150 6.68 -3.73 8.86
N GLY A 151 6.42 -3.15 7.68
CA GLY A 151 5.06 -2.98 7.18
C GLY A 151 4.31 -4.30 6.99
N ALA A 152 5.02 -5.37 6.55
CA ALA A 152 4.44 -6.71 6.49
C ALA A 152 4.09 -7.25 7.88
N GLU A 153 4.99 -7.04 8.86
CA GLU A 153 4.76 -7.49 10.23
C GLU A 153 3.55 -6.78 10.86
N SER A 154 3.38 -5.48 10.60
CA SER A 154 2.20 -4.75 11.06
C SER A 154 0.90 -5.25 10.41
N ALA A 155 0.91 -5.50 9.11
CA ALA A 155 -0.24 -6.07 8.40
C ALA A 155 -0.60 -7.48 8.93
N LEU A 156 0.44 -8.31 9.17
CA LEU A 156 0.27 -9.65 9.73
C LEU A 156 -0.27 -9.60 11.16
N TRP A 157 0.27 -8.71 12.00
CA TRP A 157 -0.19 -8.49 13.38
C TRP A 157 -1.65 -8.06 13.42
N PHE A 158 -2.03 -7.11 12.55
CA PHE A 158 -3.40 -6.62 12.49
C PHE A 158 -4.38 -7.72 12.06
N ALA A 159 -4.05 -8.50 11.03
CA ALA A 159 -4.86 -9.62 10.58
C ALA A 159 -5.03 -10.68 11.69
N TRP A 160 -3.93 -11.07 12.33
CA TRP A 160 -3.95 -12.00 13.46
C TRP A 160 -4.78 -11.48 14.63
N TYR A 161 -4.62 -10.20 14.99
CA TYR A 161 -5.38 -9.58 16.08
C TYR A 161 -6.88 -9.60 15.82
N VAL A 162 -7.31 -9.20 14.63
CA VAL A 162 -8.74 -9.20 14.26
C VAL A 162 -9.31 -10.61 14.28
N LEU A 163 -8.63 -11.59 13.70
CA LEU A 163 -9.10 -12.97 13.66
C LEU A 163 -9.13 -13.62 15.04
N SER A 164 -8.09 -13.40 15.85
CA SER A 164 -7.97 -14.00 17.19
C SER A 164 -8.99 -13.46 18.18
N ASN A 165 -9.50 -12.23 17.97
CA ASN A 165 -10.48 -11.59 18.84
C ASN A 165 -11.92 -11.69 18.32
N TYR A 166 -12.15 -12.21 17.11
CA TYR A 166 -13.49 -12.46 16.61
C TYR A 166 -14.21 -13.48 17.50
N GLY A 167 -15.47 -13.17 17.88
CA GLY A 167 -16.26 -13.96 18.81
C GLY A 167 -15.87 -13.81 20.29
N LYS A 168 -14.79 -13.07 20.60
CA LYS A 168 -14.33 -12.80 21.96
C LYS A 168 -14.51 -11.33 22.34
N ASP A 169 -14.09 -10.42 21.47
CA ASP A 169 -14.29 -8.98 21.61
C ASP A 169 -15.55 -8.58 20.83
N PRO A 170 -16.58 -8.00 21.48
CA PRO A 170 -17.83 -7.61 20.82
C PRO A 170 -17.62 -6.53 19.75
N GLU A 171 -16.65 -5.62 19.92
CA GLU A 171 -16.37 -4.56 18.95
C GLU A 171 -15.72 -5.15 17.69
N ILE A 172 -14.70 -5.99 17.85
CA ILE A 172 -14.04 -6.67 16.72
C ILE A 172 -15.04 -7.57 16.00
N THR A 173 -15.87 -8.30 16.74
CA THR A 173 -16.90 -9.15 16.15
C THR A 173 -17.87 -8.33 15.30
N LYS A 174 -18.39 -7.22 15.83
CA LYS A 174 -19.26 -6.30 15.09
C LYS A 174 -18.58 -5.74 13.84
N LEU A 175 -17.31 -5.37 13.92
CA LEU A 175 -16.56 -4.87 12.77
C LEU A 175 -16.48 -5.89 11.64
N VAL A 176 -16.09 -7.13 11.94
CA VAL A 176 -15.97 -8.22 10.96
C VAL A 176 -17.34 -8.64 10.41
N ASP A 177 -18.39 -8.58 11.22
CA ASP A 177 -19.76 -8.88 10.77
C ASP A 177 -20.30 -7.84 9.79
N THR A 178 -19.92 -6.57 9.95
CA THR A 178 -20.53 -5.45 9.20
C THR A 178 -19.62 -4.81 8.18
N LYS A 179 -18.34 -5.12 8.18
CA LYS A 179 -17.31 -4.49 7.34
C LYS A 179 -16.38 -5.54 6.72
N THR A 180 -15.57 -5.13 5.79
CA THR A 180 -14.60 -5.97 5.09
C THR A 180 -13.19 -5.41 5.24
N LEU A 181 -12.21 -6.29 5.43
CA LEU A 181 -10.79 -6.02 5.28
C LEU A 181 -10.24 -6.77 4.08
N TYR A 182 -9.51 -6.08 3.22
CA TYR A 182 -8.68 -6.66 2.19
C TYR A 182 -7.22 -6.42 2.57
N ILE A 183 -6.48 -7.48 2.84
CA ILE A 183 -5.12 -7.38 3.40
C ILE A 183 -4.15 -8.12 2.50
N LYS A 184 -3.10 -7.41 2.10
CA LYS A 184 -1.95 -7.93 1.38
C LYS A 184 -0.71 -7.77 2.26
N ILE A 185 -0.19 -8.88 2.79
CA ILE A 185 0.89 -8.86 3.78
C ILE A 185 2.22 -8.46 3.11
N LYS A 186 2.56 -9.10 1.99
CA LYS A 186 3.77 -8.84 1.22
C LYS A 186 3.42 -8.47 -0.21
N ASN A 187 3.50 -7.17 -0.53
CA ASN A 187 3.22 -6.70 -1.89
C ASN A 187 4.38 -6.99 -2.84
N ASN A 188 5.62 -6.90 -2.36
CA ASN A 188 6.84 -7.24 -3.09
C ASN A 188 7.50 -8.48 -2.48
N PRO A 189 6.97 -9.69 -2.77
CA PRO A 189 7.46 -10.92 -2.15
C PRO A 189 8.90 -11.27 -2.56
N ASP A 190 9.31 -10.95 -3.78
CA ASP A 190 10.67 -11.24 -4.27
C ASP A 190 11.70 -10.38 -3.55
N GLY A 191 11.44 -9.08 -3.46
CA GLY A 191 12.31 -8.17 -2.75
C GLY A 191 12.38 -8.46 -1.26
N SER A 192 11.27 -8.85 -0.65
CA SER A 192 11.24 -9.32 0.74
C SER A 192 12.15 -10.53 0.96
N GLU A 193 12.11 -11.51 0.05
CA GLU A 193 12.94 -12.72 0.16
C GLU A 193 14.42 -12.41 -0.09
N LEU A 194 14.73 -11.53 -1.06
CA LEU A 194 16.09 -11.03 -1.23
C LEU A 194 16.62 -10.42 0.07
N TYR A 195 15.83 -9.55 0.70
CA TYR A 195 16.21 -8.84 1.92
C TYR A 195 16.38 -9.78 3.13
N LEU A 196 15.47 -10.72 3.33
CA LEU A 196 15.46 -11.60 4.51
C LEU A 196 16.36 -12.85 4.40
N ASN A 197 16.85 -13.14 3.21
CA ASN A 197 17.66 -14.36 2.97
C ASN A 197 19.09 -14.09 2.52
N THR A 198 19.47 -12.86 2.22
CA THR A 198 20.81 -12.49 1.74
C THR A 198 21.33 -11.24 2.44
N ALA A 199 22.59 -10.89 2.28
CA ALA A 199 23.12 -9.60 2.75
C ALA A 199 22.54 -8.41 1.98
N GLN A 200 21.99 -8.62 0.79
CA GLN A 200 21.48 -7.58 -0.09
C GLN A 200 20.35 -6.78 0.51
N SER A 201 20.34 -5.50 0.20
CA SER A 201 19.30 -4.56 0.60
C SER A 201 18.95 -3.69 -0.61
N ASN A 202 17.73 -3.81 -1.09
CA ASN A 202 17.20 -2.92 -2.12
C ASN A 202 15.86 -2.31 -1.69
N ARG A 203 15.43 -1.29 -2.40
CA ARG A 203 14.13 -0.64 -2.21
C ARG A 203 13.11 -1.09 -3.25
N SER A 204 13.58 -1.40 -4.42
CA SER A 204 12.83 -1.63 -5.65
C SER A 204 12.38 -3.07 -5.83
N THR A 205 11.82 -3.39 -7.00
CA THR A 205 11.66 -4.77 -7.45
C THR A 205 13.03 -5.40 -7.70
N VAL A 206 13.08 -6.73 -7.76
CA VAL A 206 14.30 -7.47 -8.14
C VAL A 206 14.45 -7.63 -9.66
N ARG A 207 13.62 -6.96 -10.44
CA ARG A 207 13.73 -6.97 -11.90
C ARG A 207 14.98 -6.20 -12.30
N PRO A 208 15.94 -6.83 -12.98
CA PRO A 208 17.20 -6.19 -13.31
C PRO A 208 17.04 -4.90 -14.10
N TYR A 209 17.91 -3.96 -13.82
CA TYR A 209 17.92 -2.64 -14.41
C TYR A 209 19.35 -2.14 -14.56
N ASP A 210 19.62 -1.35 -15.58
CA ASP A 210 20.89 -0.68 -15.87
C ASP A 210 20.83 0.71 -15.22
N ASP A 211 21.47 0.86 -14.06
CA ASP A 211 21.36 2.06 -13.25
C ASP A 211 22.30 3.17 -13.75
N ASP A 212 23.45 2.84 -14.26
CA ASP A 212 24.48 3.78 -14.68
C ASP A 212 24.55 3.97 -16.22
N ARG A 213 23.91 3.06 -16.99
CA ARG A 213 23.72 3.10 -18.46
C ARG A 213 24.94 2.72 -19.27
N ASP A 214 25.69 1.81 -18.76
CA ASP A 214 26.80 1.24 -19.48
C ASP A 214 26.36 0.10 -20.42
N GLY A 215 25.11 -0.38 -20.28
CA GLY A 215 24.51 -1.47 -21.05
C GLY A 215 24.53 -2.81 -20.34
N LEU A 216 25.07 -2.88 -19.12
CA LEU A 216 24.99 -4.03 -18.23
C LEU A 216 23.76 -3.89 -17.31
N LEU A 217 23.47 -4.88 -16.48
CA LEU A 217 22.29 -4.85 -15.61
C LEU A 217 22.64 -5.38 -14.23
N ASP A 218 22.46 -4.60 -13.18
CA ASP A 218 22.70 -4.97 -11.78
C ASP A 218 24.13 -5.57 -11.58
N GLU A 219 25.15 -5.08 -12.30
CA GLU A 219 26.46 -5.74 -12.33
C GLU A 219 27.38 -5.35 -11.18
N ASP A 220 27.12 -4.21 -10.53
CA ASP A 220 27.95 -3.72 -9.44
C ASP A 220 27.16 -3.41 -8.16
N PRO A 221 26.44 -4.44 -7.61
CA PRO A 221 25.73 -4.25 -6.37
C PRO A 221 26.68 -4.22 -5.17
N PRO A 222 26.29 -3.57 -4.07
CA PRO A 222 27.02 -3.69 -2.81
C PRO A 222 27.16 -5.15 -2.38
N GLU A 223 28.30 -5.49 -1.75
CA GLU A 223 28.62 -6.86 -1.36
C GLU A 223 29.09 -6.93 0.10
N ASP A 224 28.77 -8.05 0.77
CA ASP A 224 29.28 -8.42 2.09
C ASP A 224 30.71 -8.99 1.92
N LEU A 225 31.72 -8.15 2.14
CA LEU A 225 33.12 -8.47 1.86
C LEU A 225 33.78 -9.28 2.99
N ASP A 226 33.37 -9.10 4.21
CA ASP A 226 33.93 -9.78 5.38
C ASP A 226 33.16 -11.03 5.81
N GLY A 227 32.00 -11.28 5.21
CA GLY A 227 31.18 -12.47 5.41
C GLY A 227 30.38 -12.46 6.71
N ASP A 228 30.12 -11.29 7.30
CA ASP A 228 29.35 -11.18 8.54
C ASP A 228 27.83 -11.29 8.32
N GLY A 229 27.40 -11.30 7.06
CA GLY A 229 26.00 -11.39 6.65
C GLY A 229 25.32 -10.04 6.43
N PHE A 230 26.04 -8.93 6.57
CA PHE A 230 25.52 -7.58 6.36
C PHE A 230 26.43 -6.79 5.42
N ILE A 231 25.86 -5.95 4.62
CA ILE A 231 26.60 -4.96 3.85
C ILE A 231 26.69 -3.71 4.72
N LEU A 232 27.80 -3.56 5.41
CA LEU A 232 28.06 -2.48 6.35
C LEU A 232 28.64 -1.24 5.63
N GLN A 233 29.20 -0.32 6.40
CA GLN A 233 29.95 0.80 5.87
C GLN A 233 31.44 0.50 5.86
N MET A 234 32.09 0.94 4.81
CA MET A 234 33.55 1.06 4.75
C MET A 234 33.94 2.50 5.08
N ARG A 235 35.00 2.68 5.87
CA ARG A 235 35.68 3.97 6.01
C ARG A 235 37.14 3.83 5.65
N ARG A 236 37.63 4.73 4.81
CA ARG A 236 39.02 4.81 4.39
C ARG A 236 39.65 6.11 4.86
N LYS A 237 40.75 6.00 5.60
CA LYS A 237 41.51 7.18 5.99
C LYS A 237 42.26 7.73 4.77
N VAL A 238 42.23 9.04 4.60
CA VAL A 238 42.91 9.75 3.53
C VAL A 238 43.82 10.85 4.08
N GLU A 239 44.58 11.54 3.25
CA GLU A 239 45.35 12.70 3.70
C GLU A 239 44.42 13.72 4.38
N PRO A 240 44.87 14.38 5.46
CA PRO A 240 44.09 15.37 6.18
C PRO A 240 43.46 16.42 5.26
N GLY A 241 42.16 16.60 5.36
CA GLY A 241 41.38 17.52 4.53
C GLY A 241 41.05 17.05 3.12
N LYS A 242 41.39 15.83 2.74
CA LYS A 242 41.05 15.24 1.41
C LYS A 242 39.77 14.36 1.47
N GLY A 243 39.29 14.06 2.65
CA GLY A 243 38.01 13.36 2.85
C GLY A 243 36.85 14.32 3.10
N THR A 244 35.70 13.75 3.32
CA THR A 244 34.45 14.48 3.64
C THR A 244 33.94 14.18 5.05
N MET A 245 34.49 13.17 5.70
CA MET A 245 34.05 12.67 7.00
C MET A 245 35.15 12.77 8.05
N ILE A 246 34.74 12.94 9.30
CA ILE A 246 35.60 12.88 10.48
C ILE A 246 34.95 11.94 11.51
N ILE A 247 35.75 11.43 12.45
CA ILE A 247 35.20 10.80 13.66
C ILE A 247 34.48 11.90 14.46
N ASP A 248 33.27 11.61 14.96
CA ASP A 248 32.51 12.58 15.74
C ASP A 248 33.30 12.99 16.98
N PRO A 249 33.64 14.28 17.14
CA PRO A 249 34.37 14.75 18.30
C PRO A 249 33.67 14.51 19.65
N ASN A 250 32.35 14.32 19.62
CA ASN A 250 31.54 14.04 20.80
C ASN A 250 31.52 12.55 21.15
N ASP A 251 31.89 11.67 20.22
CA ASP A 251 31.97 10.23 20.45
C ASP A 251 33.36 9.83 20.94
N LYS A 252 33.52 9.70 22.24
CA LYS A 252 34.77 9.24 22.86
C LYS A 252 35.17 7.79 22.49
N SER A 253 34.22 7.00 21.99
CA SER A 253 34.49 5.64 21.56
C SER A 253 35.09 5.58 20.13
N GLY A 254 35.02 6.66 19.35
CA GLY A 254 35.49 6.73 17.98
C GLY A 254 34.70 5.92 16.97
N ARG A 255 33.49 5.51 17.34
CA ARG A 255 32.62 4.69 16.48
C ARG A 255 31.87 5.51 15.44
N LEU A 256 31.43 6.73 15.78
CA LEU A 256 30.60 7.54 14.91
C LEU A 256 31.40 8.36 13.91
N MET A 257 30.88 8.39 12.68
CA MET A 257 31.40 9.24 11.60
C MET A 257 30.40 10.37 11.33
N VAL A 258 30.91 11.60 11.24
CA VAL A 258 30.12 12.79 10.89
C VAL A 258 30.77 13.52 9.72
N ARG A 259 29.96 14.24 8.96
CA ARG A 259 30.49 15.07 7.88
C ARG A 259 31.28 16.26 8.46
N ALA A 260 32.46 16.51 7.93
CA ALA A 260 33.24 17.69 8.29
C ALA A 260 32.47 18.97 7.92
N THR A 261 32.39 19.94 8.81
CA THR A 261 31.62 21.18 8.64
C THR A 261 32.13 22.05 7.48
N ASP A 262 33.44 22.02 7.23
CA ASP A 262 34.09 22.72 6.13
C ASP A 262 34.28 21.84 4.87
N GLY A 263 33.74 20.58 4.91
CA GLY A 263 33.89 19.60 3.84
C GLY A 263 35.29 19.02 3.73
N LYS A 264 36.18 19.24 4.69
CA LYS A 264 37.57 18.78 4.71
C LYS A 264 37.80 17.79 5.84
N GLY A 265 37.38 16.57 5.62
CA GLY A 265 37.57 15.46 6.55
C GLY A 265 38.83 14.63 6.27
N ASP A 266 39.07 13.66 7.15
CA ASP A 266 40.19 12.74 7.09
C ASP A 266 39.78 11.34 6.61
N TYR A 267 38.47 11.16 6.35
CA TYR A 267 37.91 9.90 5.91
C TYR A 267 36.96 10.07 4.71
N ILE A 268 36.90 9.01 3.91
CA ILE A 268 35.85 8.78 2.90
C ILE A 268 35.07 7.54 3.36
N THR A 269 33.75 7.59 3.23
CA THR A 269 32.86 6.46 3.58
C THR A 269 32.05 6.03 2.36
N SER A 270 31.84 4.73 2.20
CA SER A 270 30.99 4.09 1.21
C SER A 270 30.32 2.85 1.84
N SER A 271 29.37 2.22 1.17
CA SER A 271 28.96 0.86 1.51
C SER A 271 30.06 -0.13 1.12
N GLU A 272 30.04 -1.31 1.71
CA GLU A 272 30.87 -2.44 1.26
C GLU A 272 30.54 -2.82 -0.18
N GLY A 273 31.55 -3.23 -0.93
CA GLY A 273 31.43 -3.70 -2.30
C GLY A 273 32.72 -3.54 -3.09
N LEU A 274 32.75 -4.09 -4.27
CA LEU A 274 33.87 -4.10 -5.19
C LEU A 274 33.51 -3.25 -6.42
N ASP A 275 34.49 -2.97 -7.24
CA ASP A 275 34.36 -2.50 -8.61
C ASP A 275 34.30 -3.76 -9.49
N ASN A 276 33.09 -4.21 -9.81
CA ASN A 276 32.91 -5.50 -10.47
C ASN A 276 33.03 -5.42 -12.00
N ASP A 277 32.77 -4.28 -12.60
CA ASP A 277 32.85 -4.05 -14.04
C ASP A 277 34.20 -3.42 -14.46
N GLY A 278 34.94 -2.82 -13.50
CA GLY A 278 36.27 -2.25 -13.71
C GLY A 278 36.26 -0.81 -14.19
N ASP A 279 35.18 -0.07 -13.99
CA ASP A 279 35.05 1.34 -14.38
C ASP A 279 35.73 2.31 -13.39
N GLY A 280 36.15 1.82 -12.23
CA GLY A 280 36.82 2.56 -11.16
C GLY A 280 35.90 3.15 -10.10
N ARG A 281 34.61 2.84 -10.15
CA ARG A 281 33.62 3.12 -9.10
C ARG A 281 33.29 1.84 -8.35
N ILE A 282 32.49 1.92 -7.33
CA ILE A 282 31.99 0.77 -6.55
C ILE A 282 30.52 1.00 -6.20
N ASN A 283 29.71 -0.02 -6.33
CA ASN A 283 28.29 -0.04 -5.93
C ASN A 283 27.42 0.96 -6.71
N GLU A 284 27.66 1.20 -7.98
CA GLU A 284 26.87 2.13 -8.78
C GLU A 284 25.64 1.50 -9.42
N ASP A 285 25.63 0.21 -9.67
CA ASP A 285 24.48 -0.50 -10.26
C ASP A 285 23.96 -1.61 -9.33
N GLY A 286 23.06 -1.20 -8.45
CA GLY A 286 22.44 -2.06 -7.44
C GLY A 286 21.34 -2.94 -8.01
N ILE A 287 20.88 -3.91 -7.20
CA ILE A 287 19.86 -4.88 -7.61
C ILE A 287 18.52 -4.21 -7.86
N GLY A 288 17.99 -4.39 -9.08
CA GLY A 288 16.72 -3.86 -9.54
C GLY A 288 16.69 -2.33 -9.50
N GLY A 289 15.72 -1.68 -10.07
CA GLY A 289 15.74 -0.21 -10.14
C GLY A 289 14.35 0.43 -10.15
N LEU A 290 13.28 -0.37 -10.05
CA LEU A 290 11.92 0.12 -10.23
C LEU A 290 11.19 0.22 -8.90
N ASP A 291 11.02 1.46 -8.44
CA ASP A 291 10.31 1.78 -7.20
C ASP A 291 8.79 1.66 -7.40
N LEU A 292 8.20 0.67 -6.76
CA LEU A 292 6.74 0.41 -6.83
C LEU A 292 5.91 1.62 -6.36
N HIS A 293 6.49 2.49 -5.53
CA HIS A 293 5.82 3.69 -5.05
C HIS A 293 5.96 4.89 -6.01
N ARG A 294 6.53 4.67 -7.21
CA ARG A 294 6.64 5.65 -8.31
C ARG A 294 5.90 5.20 -9.58
N ASN A 295 5.31 4.01 -9.53
CA ASN A 295 4.70 3.35 -10.68
C ASN A 295 3.17 3.52 -10.77
N TYR A 296 2.52 4.30 -9.87
CA TYR A 296 1.09 4.60 -9.94
C TYR A 296 0.79 5.64 -11.02
N VAL A 297 -0.47 5.66 -11.49
CA VAL A 297 -0.90 6.48 -12.62
C VAL A 297 -0.92 7.99 -12.32
N GLU A 298 -1.17 8.37 -11.05
CA GLU A 298 -1.30 9.77 -10.70
C GLU A 298 0.04 10.48 -10.73
N ASN A 299 0.10 11.56 -11.48
CA ASN A 299 1.32 12.35 -11.67
C ASN A 299 2.55 11.52 -12.09
N TRP A 300 2.32 10.34 -12.69
CA TRP A 300 3.43 9.51 -13.15
C TRP A 300 4.30 10.27 -14.16
N ARG A 301 5.60 10.24 -13.95
CA ARG A 301 6.55 10.91 -14.84
C ARG A 301 7.82 10.09 -14.98
N PRO A 302 8.24 9.79 -16.20
CA PRO A 302 9.60 9.40 -16.48
C PRO A 302 10.52 10.58 -16.19
N MET A 303 11.80 10.33 -15.91
CA MET A 303 12.77 11.39 -15.69
C MET A 303 12.98 12.17 -16.99
N PRO A 304 12.83 13.51 -17.01
CA PRO A 304 13.03 14.30 -18.20
C PRO A 304 14.47 14.20 -18.74
N GLY A 305 14.62 14.02 -20.04
CA GLY A 305 15.90 14.03 -20.74
C GLY A 305 16.74 12.77 -20.59
N LEU A 306 16.24 11.81 -19.85
CA LEU A 306 16.88 10.53 -19.68
C LEU A 306 15.93 9.49 -20.23
N ASP A 307 16.25 8.62 -20.98
CA ASP A 307 15.58 7.54 -21.66
C ASP A 307 14.07 7.33 -21.39
N LEU A 308 13.46 6.55 -22.23
CA LEU A 308 12.07 6.11 -22.11
C LEU A 308 11.90 4.97 -21.09
N THR A 309 12.96 4.60 -20.36
CA THR A 309 12.95 3.45 -19.45
C THR A 309 12.42 3.78 -18.06
N GLY A 310 12.01 5.05 -17.85
CA GLY A 310 11.09 5.33 -16.77
C GLY A 310 11.68 5.49 -15.39
N ARG A 311 12.91 5.98 -15.24
CA ARG A 311 13.35 6.51 -13.94
C ARG A 311 12.54 7.74 -13.60
N GLY A 312 11.81 7.70 -12.51
CA GLY A 312 11.17 8.87 -11.93
C GLY A 312 12.20 9.86 -11.40
N TRP A 313 11.79 11.11 -11.19
CA TRP A 313 12.62 12.19 -10.65
C TRP A 313 13.22 11.90 -9.27
N THR A 314 12.69 10.92 -8.57
CA THR A 314 13.05 10.62 -7.19
C THR A 314 13.15 9.12 -6.98
N GLN A 315 14.22 8.65 -6.38
CA GLN A 315 14.39 7.32 -5.82
C GLN A 315 14.01 6.16 -6.76
N GLY A 316 14.93 5.73 -7.62
CA GLY A 316 14.72 4.56 -8.46
C GLY A 316 13.73 4.78 -9.59
N GLY A 317 13.51 3.81 -10.41
CA GLY A 317 12.71 3.93 -11.62
C GLY A 317 11.21 4.01 -11.39
N ALA A 318 10.54 4.78 -12.25
CA ALA A 318 9.08 4.86 -12.27
C ALA A 318 8.43 3.76 -13.15
N GLY A 319 9.24 2.91 -13.76
CA GLY A 319 8.79 1.91 -14.73
C GLY A 319 8.69 2.47 -16.16
N GLU A 320 8.50 1.59 -17.13
CA GLU A 320 8.40 1.94 -18.55
C GLU A 320 7.11 2.71 -18.87
N TYR A 321 6.06 2.44 -18.10
CA TYR A 321 4.74 3.09 -18.17
C TYR A 321 4.04 2.95 -16.81
N PRO A 322 3.01 3.75 -16.54
CA PRO A 322 2.25 3.60 -15.29
C PRO A 322 1.71 2.17 -15.16
N LEU A 323 1.88 1.55 -13.99
CA LEU A 323 1.47 0.16 -13.73
C LEU A 323 2.23 -0.89 -14.57
N SER A 324 3.47 -0.59 -14.97
CA SER A 324 4.33 -1.59 -15.63
C SER A 324 4.64 -2.76 -14.69
N GLU A 325 4.76 -2.50 -13.40
CA GLU A 325 5.06 -3.52 -12.41
C GLU A 325 3.80 -4.30 -12.01
N THR A 326 3.95 -5.61 -11.91
CA THR A 326 2.82 -6.51 -11.60
C THR A 326 2.25 -6.27 -10.23
N GLU A 327 3.08 -5.95 -9.26
CA GLU A 327 2.72 -5.64 -7.88
C GLU A 327 1.81 -4.41 -7.80
N THR A 328 2.20 -3.31 -8.44
CA THR A 328 1.41 -2.06 -8.48
C THR A 328 0.13 -2.25 -9.28
N ARG A 329 0.22 -2.93 -10.44
CA ARG A 329 -0.93 -3.22 -11.29
C ARG A 329 -1.97 -4.08 -10.57
N ALA A 330 -1.54 -5.08 -9.80
CA ALA A 330 -2.43 -5.93 -9.01
C ALA A 330 -3.24 -5.11 -7.99
N VAL A 331 -2.63 -4.13 -7.32
CA VAL A 331 -3.33 -3.22 -6.38
C VAL A 331 -4.42 -2.44 -7.11
N VAL A 332 -4.05 -1.77 -8.21
CA VAL A 332 -4.99 -0.89 -8.93
C VAL A 332 -6.14 -1.68 -9.54
N LEU A 333 -5.88 -2.81 -10.19
CA LEU A 333 -6.93 -3.64 -10.77
C LEU A 333 -7.87 -4.22 -9.70
N PHE A 334 -7.33 -4.62 -8.55
CA PHE A 334 -8.15 -5.07 -7.44
C PHE A 334 -9.07 -3.96 -6.95
N LEU A 335 -8.57 -2.77 -6.71
CA LEU A 335 -9.35 -1.62 -6.23
C LEU A 335 -10.44 -1.20 -7.21
N LEU A 336 -10.16 -1.21 -8.52
CA LEU A 336 -11.17 -0.89 -9.52
C LEU A 336 -12.34 -1.89 -9.53
N GLN A 337 -12.11 -3.14 -9.12
CA GLN A 337 -13.14 -4.17 -8.97
C GLN A 337 -13.84 -4.11 -7.59
N HIS A 338 -13.27 -3.39 -6.62
CA HIS A 338 -13.77 -3.29 -5.25
C HIS A 338 -14.03 -1.82 -4.84
N PRO A 339 -14.96 -1.12 -5.49
CA PRO A 339 -15.23 0.30 -5.24
C PRO A 339 -15.76 0.59 -3.83
N ASN A 340 -16.06 -0.44 -3.05
CA ASN A 340 -16.49 -0.36 -1.64
C ASN A 340 -15.36 0.00 -0.66
N VAL A 341 -14.12 0.05 -1.10
CA VAL A 341 -12.98 0.48 -0.26
C VAL A 341 -13.05 1.99 -0.01
N SER A 342 -13.20 2.39 1.24
CA SER A 342 -13.27 3.79 1.69
C SER A 342 -11.94 4.31 2.22
N ILE A 343 -11.09 3.41 2.71
CA ILE A 343 -9.77 3.71 3.25
C ILE A 343 -8.77 2.74 2.64
N GLY A 344 -7.66 3.26 2.16
CA GLY A 344 -6.46 2.51 1.80
C GLY A 344 -5.30 2.86 2.72
N GLN A 345 -4.52 1.86 3.08
CA GLN A 345 -3.33 2.00 3.91
C GLN A 345 -2.19 1.21 3.32
N THR A 346 -1.04 1.86 3.19
CA THR A 346 0.22 1.26 2.77
C THR A 346 1.29 1.60 3.79
N MET A 347 2.20 0.67 4.06
CA MET A 347 3.14 0.80 5.17
C MET A 347 4.57 0.60 4.68
N ASP A 348 5.35 1.64 4.86
CA ASP A 348 6.76 1.74 4.50
C ASP A 348 7.62 1.97 5.76
N THR A 349 8.92 2.12 5.64
CA THR A 349 9.81 2.49 6.75
C THR A 349 10.81 3.52 6.31
N SER A 350 11.18 4.40 7.18
CA SER A 350 12.34 5.31 7.16
C SER A 350 12.20 6.43 8.17
N MET A 351 10.98 6.73 8.59
CA MET A 351 10.70 7.80 9.56
C MET A 351 9.31 7.58 10.16
N PRO A 352 9.15 7.49 11.48
CA PRO A 352 7.83 7.33 12.08
C PRO A 352 6.93 8.55 11.78
N MET A 353 5.99 8.36 10.83
CA MET A 353 5.09 9.40 10.37
C MET A 353 3.81 8.80 9.78
N LEU A 354 2.67 9.36 10.12
CA LEU A 354 1.42 9.10 9.42
C LEU A 354 1.40 9.96 8.15
N LEU A 355 1.62 9.31 7.01
CA LEU A 355 1.90 9.97 5.75
C LEU A 355 0.73 9.82 4.78
N HIS A 356 0.32 10.92 4.14
CA HIS A 356 -0.72 10.89 3.12
C HIS A 356 -0.40 11.83 1.95
N GLY A 357 -1.24 11.84 0.93
CA GLY A 357 -1.15 12.84 -0.13
C GLY A 357 -1.68 14.23 0.32
N PRO A 358 -1.45 15.24 -0.49
CA PRO A 358 -0.88 15.18 -1.82
C PRO A 358 0.65 15.11 -1.82
N SER A 359 1.18 14.55 -2.91
CA SER A 359 2.64 14.36 -3.05
C SER A 359 3.31 15.35 -4.00
N THR A 360 2.55 16.19 -4.70
CA THR A 360 3.07 17.12 -5.72
C THR A 360 2.71 18.59 -5.47
N SER A 361 1.85 18.86 -4.49
CA SER A 361 1.39 20.19 -4.10
C SER A 361 0.98 20.21 -2.63
N LYS A 362 0.71 21.36 -2.06
CA LYS A 362 0.14 21.45 -0.70
C LYS A 362 -1.31 20.98 -0.66
N MET A 363 -1.78 20.54 0.51
CA MET A 363 -3.16 20.07 0.70
C MET A 363 -4.22 21.08 0.24
N ASP A 364 -4.03 22.36 0.57
CA ASP A 364 -5.00 23.43 0.24
C ASP A 364 -5.06 23.77 -1.25
N GLU A 365 -4.07 23.33 -2.04
CA GLU A 365 -4.03 23.52 -3.50
C GLU A 365 -4.77 22.42 -4.26
N SER A 366 -4.81 21.20 -3.74
CA SER A 366 -5.31 20.03 -4.49
C SER A 366 -6.44 19.26 -3.82
N MET A 367 -6.68 19.43 -2.54
CA MET A 367 -7.72 18.73 -1.79
C MET A 367 -8.94 19.62 -1.52
N PHE A 368 -10.11 18.99 -1.41
CA PHE A 368 -11.31 19.69 -0.97
C PHE A 368 -11.23 19.99 0.54
N PRO A 369 -11.68 21.19 0.98
CA PRO A 369 -11.63 21.57 2.40
C PRO A 369 -12.38 20.61 3.34
N GLU A 370 -13.43 19.98 2.87
CA GLU A 370 -14.20 18.99 3.61
C GLU A 370 -13.38 17.73 3.88
N ASP A 371 -12.65 17.25 2.86
CA ASP A 371 -11.81 16.06 2.94
C ASP A 371 -10.56 16.33 3.78
N MET A 372 -9.95 17.52 3.65
CA MET A 372 -8.81 17.95 4.49
C MET A 372 -9.13 17.89 5.99
N LYS A 373 -10.37 18.19 6.41
CA LYS A 373 -10.78 18.09 7.81
C LYS A 373 -10.72 16.67 8.33
N ILE A 374 -11.03 15.69 7.47
CA ILE A 374 -10.97 14.26 7.81
C ILE A 374 -9.51 13.87 8.05
N TYR A 375 -8.60 14.20 7.12
CA TYR A 375 -7.19 13.91 7.27
C TYR A 375 -6.59 14.55 8.53
N LYS A 376 -6.82 15.85 8.76
CA LYS A 376 -6.34 16.54 9.97
C LYS A 376 -6.84 15.90 11.27
N TYR A 377 -8.09 15.43 11.28
CA TYR A 377 -8.61 14.72 12.45
C TYR A 377 -7.94 13.35 12.63
N PHE A 378 -7.76 12.60 11.54
CA PHE A 378 -7.09 11.30 11.58
C PHE A 378 -5.61 11.43 11.96
N ASP A 379 -4.92 12.46 11.51
CA ASP A 379 -3.54 12.77 11.88
C ASP A 379 -3.40 13.01 13.39
N GLU A 380 -4.28 13.83 13.97
CA GLU A 380 -4.25 14.12 15.40
C GLU A 380 -4.57 12.90 16.27
N GLU A 381 -5.60 12.12 15.91
CA GLU A 381 -5.93 10.90 16.63
C GLU A 381 -4.88 9.81 16.41
N GLY A 382 -4.39 9.68 15.17
CA GLY A 382 -3.37 8.71 14.81
C GLY A 382 -2.06 8.92 15.56
N LYS A 383 -1.58 10.17 15.70
CA LYS A 383 -0.41 10.50 16.53
C LYS A 383 -0.58 10.07 17.99
N LYS A 384 -1.78 10.26 18.56
CA LYS A 384 -2.08 9.82 19.93
C LYS A 384 -2.04 8.30 20.07
N ILE A 385 -2.52 7.58 19.06
CA ILE A 385 -2.62 6.12 19.04
C ILE A 385 -1.24 5.49 18.83
N SER A 386 -0.54 5.91 17.76
CA SER A 386 0.75 5.33 17.37
C SER A 386 1.93 5.85 18.19
N GLY A 387 1.78 7.06 18.76
CA GLY A 387 2.90 7.77 19.38
C GLY A 387 3.91 8.31 18.35
N TYR A 388 3.55 8.34 17.07
CA TYR A 388 4.43 8.89 16.04
C TYR A 388 4.54 10.42 16.21
N PRO A 389 5.73 10.97 16.04
CA PRO A 389 5.95 12.41 16.27
C PRO A 389 5.32 13.28 15.18
N ARG A 390 4.99 12.71 14.02
CA ARG A 390 4.57 13.45 12.83
C ARG A 390 3.36 12.82 12.15
N ALA A 391 2.60 13.68 11.50
CA ALA A 391 1.56 13.34 10.54
C ALA A 391 1.44 14.49 9.54
N GLY A 392 1.10 14.19 8.27
CA GLY A 392 0.88 15.23 7.27
C GLY A 392 1.12 14.78 5.84
N ASP A 393 1.18 15.75 4.94
CA ASP A 393 1.30 15.49 3.53
C ASP A 393 2.74 15.17 3.07
N THR A 394 2.83 14.41 2.00
CA THR A 394 4.10 13.99 1.41
C THR A 394 4.88 15.16 0.81
N TYR A 395 4.17 16.13 0.21
CA TYR A 395 4.82 17.22 -0.51
C TYR A 395 5.56 18.17 0.42
N PHE A 396 4.92 18.58 1.51
CA PHE A 396 5.45 19.61 2.40
C PHE A 396 5.95 19.04 3.74
N ASP A 397 5.10 18.34 4.49
CA ASP A 397 5.42 17.90 5.85
C ASP A 397 6.53 16.84 5.87
N TYR A 398 6.48 15.87 4.94
CA TYR A 398 7.53 14.87 4.80
C TYR A 398 8.84 15.49 4.29
N SER A 399 8.77 16.35 3.28
CA SER A 399 9.96 16.88 2.62
C SER A 399 10.69 17.94 3.43
N THR A 400 9.97 18.74 4.23
CA THR A 400 10.55 19.83 5.03
C THR A 400 10.98 19.39 6.41
N GLY A 401 10.24 18.48 7.03
CA GLY A 401 10.45 18.06 8.40
C GLY A 401 11.33 16.84 8.60
N GLY A 402 11.54 16.02 7.56
CA GLY A 402 12.24 14.73 7.69
C GLY A 402 13.68 14.71 7.21
N ARG A 403 13.99 15.47 6.17
CA ARG A 403 15.32 15.43 5.55
C ARG A 403 16.43 16.11 6.35
N GLY A 404 16.10 17.03 7.25
CA GLY A 404 17.08 17.67 8.13
C GLY A 404 17.55 16.78 9.28
N GLU A 405 16.84 15.71 9.57
CA GLU A 405 17.08 14.81 10.70
C GLU A 405 17.46 13.38 10.30
N MET A 406 17.52 13.07 8.99
CA MET A 406 18.04 11.77 8.57
C MET A 406 19.55 11.70 8.88
N PRO A 407 20.01 10.61 9.49
CA PRO A 407 21.44 10.36 9.61
C PRO A 407 22.07 10.49 8.23
N GLN A 408 23.13 11.31 8.14
CA GLN A 408 23.88 11.54 6.88
C GLN A 408 24.68 10.29 6.48
N GLY A 409 24.01 9.18 6.25
CA GLY A 409 24.61 7.90 5.94
C GLY A 409 23.78 7.06 4.97
N ARG A 410 22.57 7.50 4.62
CA ARG A 410 21.81 6.85 3.56
C ARG A 410 22.24 7.36 2.18
N ALA A 411 23.40 6.97 1.75
CA ALA A 411 23.72 6.84 0.34
C ALA A 411 23.32 5.43 -0.16
N GLY A 412 22.13 4.98 0.20
CA GLY A 412 21.50 3.82 -0.38
C GLY A 412 20.74 4.28 -1.62
N GLY A 413 21.20 3.91 -2.81
CA GLY A 413 20.50 4.12 -4.07
C GLY A 413 20.63 5.53 -4.66
N ARG A 414 21.79 6.11 -4.70
CA ARG A 414 22.11 7.12 -5.72
C ARG A 414 22.53 6.37 -6.99
N GLY A 415 21.57 6.03 -7.80
CA GLY A 415 21.87 5.85 -9.20
C GLY A 415 22.58 7.09 -9.70
N ALA A 416 23.75 6.91 -10.29
CA ALA A 416 24.58 7.99 -10.80
C ALA A 416 23.79 8.87 -11.77
N GLY A 417 23.89 10.18 -11.64
CA GLY A 417 23.58 11.15 -12.70
C GLY A 417 22.20 11.77 -12.75
N GLY A 418 21.34 11.65 -11.74
CA GLY A 418 20.10 12.41 -11.69
C GLY A 418 20.34 13.86 -11.28
N ALA A 419 19.90 14.82 -12.08
CA ALA A 419 19.86 16.21 -11.68
C ALA A 419 19.14 16.33 -10.34
N GLN A 420 19.82 16.78 -9.31
CA GLN A 420 19.29 16.95 -7.97
C GLN A 420 18.07 17.87 -8.03
N ALA A 421 16.91 17.39 -7.58
CA ALA A 421 15.82 18.31 -7.29
C ALA A 421 16.34 19.40 -6.33
N PRO A 422 15.94 20.67 -6.51
CA PRO A 422 16.38 21.73 -5.61
C PRO A 422 16.06 21.34 -4.17
N ALA A 423 17.02 21.58 -3.26
CA ALA A 423 16.82 21.26 -1.84
C ALA A 423 15.52 21.89 -1.33
N PRO A 424 14.74 21.19 -0.50
CA PRO A 424 13.56 21.76 0.11
C PRO A 424 13.94 23.01 0.90
N SER A 425 13.17 24.07 0.76
CA SER A 425 13.28 25.25 1.62
C SER A 425 12.13 25.19 2.65
N GLU A 426 12.25 25.92 3.74
CA GLU A 426 11.19 26.05 4.77
C GLU A 426 9.80 26.44 4.17
N THR A 427 9.80 26.99 2.96
CA THR A 427 8.59 27.46 2.28
C THR A 427 8.20 26.61 1.09
N ARG A 428 9.04 25.68 0.62
CA ARG A 428 8.79 24.89 -0.59
C ARG A 428 9.02 23.41 -0.33
N GLY A 429 7.98 22.60 -0.56
CA GLY A 429 8.05 21.16 -0.54
C GLY A 429 8.83 20.56 -1.73
N SER A 430 9.00 19.26 -1.72
CA SER A 430 9.64 18.49 -2.80
C SER A 430 8.64 17.48 -3.35
N PRO A 431 8.30 17.53 -4.65
CA PRO A 431 7.30 16.64 -5.22
C PRO A 431 7.80 15.20 -5.33
N LEU A 432 6.90 14.24 -5.07
CA LEU A 432 7.04 12.83 -5.39
C LEU A 432 5.95 12.44 -6.41
N PHE A 433 6.35 11.72 -7.45
CA PHE A 433 5.47 11.40 -8.58
C PHE A 433 5.13 9.91 -8.61
N GLY A 434 3.96 9.55 -9.15
CA GLY A 434 3.50 8.17 -9.24
C GLY A 434 3.25 7.51 -7.88
N HIS A 435 2.83 8.29 -6.89
CA HIS A 435 2.71 7.90 -5.50
C HIS A 435 1.33 7.29 -5.19
N SER A 436 1.26 6.24 -4.35
CA SER A 436 -0.01 5.57 -4.05
C SER A 436 -1.02 6.43 -3.29
N PRO A 437 -0.65 7.31 -2.34
CA PRO A 437 -1.61 8.20 -1.69
C PRO A 437 -2.32 9.15 -2.67
N ASP A 438 -1.60 9.65 -3.67
CA ASP A 438 -2.20 10.48 -4.72
C ASP A 438 -3.19 9.69 -5.56
N PHE A 439 -2.83 8.47 -5.98
CA PHE A 439 -3.76 7.58 -6.66
C PHE A 439 -5.00 7.33 -5.81
N GLY A 440 -4.80 6.98 -4.54
CA GLY A 440 -5.88 6.66 -3.60
C GLY A 440 -6.90 7.79 -3.44
N TYR A 441 -6.43 9.03 -3.28
CA TYR A 441 -7.31 10.18 -3.12
C TYR A 441 -7.81 10.73 -4.47
N LEU A 442 -6.90 11.06 -5.42
CA LEU A 442 -7.23 11.81 -6.63
C LEU A 442 -7.90 10.96 -7.72
N TYR A 443 -7.55 9.67 -7.82
CA TYR A 443 -8.10 8.76 -8.83
C TYR A 443 -9.15 7.80 -8.31
N TYR A 444 -8.94 7.28 -7.10
CA TYR A 444 -9.86 6.32 -6.51
C TYR A 444 -10.87 6.97 -5.55
N GLY A 445 -10.56 8.16 -5.00
CA GLY A 445 -11.44 8.97 -4.16
C GLY A 445 -11.67 8.37 -2.76
N ALA A 446 -10.68 7.71 -2.18
CA ALA A 446 -10.67 7.20 -0.81
C ALA A 446 -9.76 8.03 0.09
N VAL A 447 -9.91 7.89 1.40
CA VAL A 447 -8.85 8.27 2.34
C VAL A 447 -7.69 7.30 2.11
N TRP A 448 -6.46 7.83 1.97
CA TRP A 448 -5.30 6.99 1.72
C TRP A 448 -4.09 7.46 2.51
N TYR A 449 -3.53 6.55 3.29
CA TYR A 449 -2.27 6.73 3.99
C TYR A 449 -1.16 5.87 3.37
N GLY A 450 0.07 6.32 3.51
CA GLY A 450 1.29 5.61 3.12
C GLY A 450 2.33 5.80 4.21
N ASP A 451 2.04 5.21 5.39
CA ASP A 451 2.74 5.50 6.62
C ASP A 451 4.17 4.96 6.64
N GLU A 452 5.02 5.68 7.32
CA GLU A 452 6.41 5.36 7.57
C GLU A 452 6.59 4.92 9.02
N LEU A 453 7.06 3.70 9.29
CA LEU A 453 6.96 3.10 10.61
C LEU A 453 8.16 3.31 11.53
N TRP A 454 9.35 3.11 11.04
CA TRP A 454 10.55 2.98 11.86
C TRP A 454 11.70 3.89 11.43
N ASN A 455 12.45 4.33 12.41
CA ASN A 455 13.79 4.87 12.22
C ASN A 455 14.57 4.72 13.54
N GLY A 456 15.76 4.13 13.51
CA GLY A 456 16.61 3.94 14.68
C GLY A 456 16.90 5.24 15.46
N GLY A 457 16.86 6.39 14.77
CA GLY A 457 17.01 7.71 15.37
C GLY A 457 15.78 8.23 16.15
N ARG A 458 14.82 7.36 16.51
CA ARG A 458 13.60 7.76 17.25
C ARG A 458 13.33 6.89 18.46
N VAL A 459 14.31 6.10 18.89
CA VAL A 459 14.08 5.10 19.93
C VAL A 459 14.03 5.72 21.31
N LYS A 460 15.02 6.53 21.69
CA LYS A 460 15.09 7.13 23.02
C LYS A 460 15.86 8.45 23.01
N ASP A 461 15.19 9.49 23.40
CA ASP A 461 15.75 10.80 23.68
C ASP A 461 16.18 10.81 25.15
N TYR A 462 17.47 10.79 25.41
CA TYR A 462 18.02 10.70 26.77
C TYR A 462 18.18 12.04 27.45
N ASP A 463 18.32 13.14 26.72
CA ASP A 463 18.49 14.47 27.25
C ASP A 463 17.21 15.31 27.21
N GLY A 464 16.18 14.85 26.53
CA GLY A 464 14.85 15.46 26.47
C GLY A 464 14.77 16.68 25.55
N ASP A 465 15.69 16.83 24.61
CA ASP A 465 15.73 17.98 23.69
C ASP A 465 14.77 17.82 22.49
N GLY A 466 14.09 16.67 22.39
CA GLY A 466 13.15 16.31 21.33
C GLY A 466 13.82 15.71 20.09
N ARG A 467 15.11 15.38 20.16
CA ARG A 467 15.88 14.75 19.10
C ARG A 467 16.60 13.52 19.62
N VAL A 468 16.78 12.53 18.78
CA VAL A 468 17.63 11.37 19.11
C VAL A 468 18.88 11.43 18.24
N THR A 469 20.00 11.72 18.85
CA THR A 469 21.30 11.82 18.19
C THR A 469 21.90 10.43 17.91
N PRO A 470 22.87 10.29 16.97
CA PRO A 470 23.61 9.02 16.79
C PRO A 470 24.30 8.52 18.07
N LEU A 471 24.70 9.41 18.98
CA LEU A 471 25.25 9.04 20.29
C LEU A 471 24.20 8.38 21.18
N GLU A 472 22.99 8.88 21.19
CA GLU A 472 21.88 8.31 21.96
C GLU A 472 21.42 6.97 21.35
N GLN A 473 21.49 6.84 20.02
CA GLN A 473 21.28 5.55 19.37
C GLN A 473 22.31 4.51 19.80
N LEU A 474 23.60 4.88 19.81
CA LEU A 474 24.65 4.01 20.32
C LEU A 474 24.41 3.64 21.79
N ARG A 475 24.02 4.63 22.61
CA ARG A 475 23.70 4.39 24.01
C ARG A 475 22.55 3.40 24.17
N THR A 476 21.49 3.52 23.40
CA THR A 476 20.38 2.55 23.40
C THR A 476 20.86 1.16 23.00
N ILE A 477 21.68 1.07 21.94
CA ILE A 477 22.24 -0.21 21.48
C ILE A 477 23.11 -0.85 22.57
N ASP A 478 23.98 -0.08 23.20
CA ASP A 478 24.91 -0.59 24.20
C ASP A 478 24.20 -0.99 25.51
N GLU A 479 23.35 -0.11 26.05
CA GLU A 479 22.73 -0.29 27.37
C GLU A 479 21.51 -1.24 27.34
N GLU A 480 20.72 -1.22 26.27
CA GLU A 480 19.44 -1.94 26.22
C GLU A 480 19.45 -3.16 25.30
N LEU A 481 20.31 -3.14 24.27
CA LEU A 481 20.36 -4.20 23.24
C LEU A 481 21.69 -4.98 23.20
N GLY A 482 22.55 -4.76 24.20
CA GLY A 482 23.81 -5.51 24.37
C GLY A 482 24.81 -5.31 23.25
N GLY A 483 24.81 -4.16 22.58
CA GLY A 483 25.77 -3.83 21.52
C GLY A 483 25.53 -4.46 20.14
N LYS A 484 24.46 -5.26 19.98
CA LYS A 484 24.27 -6.17 18.82
C LYS A 484 24.07 -5.47 17.46
N TYR A 485 23.64 -4.22 17.44
CA TYR A 485 23.24 -3.52 16.22
C TYR A 485 24.21 -2.44 15.77
N PHE A 486 25.44 -2.53 16.29
CA PHE A 486 26.59 -1.74 15.85
C PHE A 486 27.81 -2.65 15.75
N THR A 487 28.33 -2.86 14.53
CA THR A 487 29.57 -3.61 14.31
C THR A 487 30.76 -2.70 14.56
N PRO A 488 31.68 -3.03 15.50
CA PRO A 488 32.90 -2.27 15.70
C PRO A 488 33.74 -2.21 14.44
N TRP A 489 34.33 -1.04 14.14
CA TRP A 489 35.21 -0.88 13.00
C TRP A 489 36.41 -1.82 13.10
N HIS A 490 36.66 -2.60 12.04
CA HIS A 490 37.78 -3.54 11.94
C HIS A 490 38.44 -3.40 10.56
N LYS A 491 39.74 -3.69 10.52
CA LYS A 491 40.54 -3.54 9.31
C LYS A 491 40.22 -4.61 8.28
N PHE A 492 40.15 -4.20 7.04
CA PHE A 492 39.97 -5.04 5.87
C PHE A 492 40.88 -4.58 4.73
N ASN A 493 41.50 -5.52 3.99
CA ASN A 493 42.32 -5.23 2.82
C ASN A 493 41.46 -5.29 1.56
N HIS A 494 40.95 -4.14 1.16
CA HIS A 494 40.14 -4.04 -0.06
C HIS A 494 41.02 -4.18 -1.31
N PRO A 495 40.62 -4.97 -2.34
CA PRO A 495 41.47 -5.27 -3.50
C PRO A 495 41.96 -4.03 -4.27
N THR A 496 41.10 -3.02 -4.43
CA THR A 496 41.40 -1.79 -5.21
C THR A 496 41.68 -0.57 -4.34
N LEU A 497 41.03 -0.45 -3.15
CA LEU A 497 41.16 0.71 -2.26
C LEU A 497 42.31 0.62 -1.23
N GLY A 498 42.91 -0.58 -1.07
CA GLY A 498 43.90 -0.86 -0.03
C GLY A 498 43.25 -1.05 1.37
N GLU A 499 43.96 -0.61 2.43
CA GLU A 499 43.43 -0.76 3.81
C GLU A 499 42.20 0.13 4.03
N VAL A 500 41.09 -0.48 4.41
CA VAL A 500 39.83 0.17 4.84
C VAL A 500 39.44 -0.39 6.20
N GLU A 501 38.46 0.22 6.84
CA GLU A 501 37.79 -0.36 8.02
C GLU A 501 36.32 -0.56 7.70
N ILE A 502 35.78 -1.74 8.03
CA ILE A 502 34.36 -2.12 7.87
C ILE A 502 33.68 -2.03 9.23
N GLY A 503 32.42 -1.58 9.31
CA GLY A 503 31.66 -1.48 10.55
C GLY A 503 30.49 -0.49 10.45
N GLY A 504 29.95 -0.12 11.61
CA GLY A 504 28.85 0.85 11.69
C GLY A 504 27.55 0.25 12.18
N PHE A 505 26.48 1.03 12.09
CA PHE A 505 25.13 0.59 12.46
C PHE A 505 24.63 -0.51 11.52
N ASN A 506 23.91 -1.49 12.09
CA ASN A 506 23.27 -2.52 11.29
C ASN A 506 22.27 -1.89 10.29
N PRO A 507 22.47 -2.06 8.98
CA PRO A 507 21.65 -1.38 7.96
C PRO A 507 20.24 -1.92 7.89
N LYS A 508 20.03 -3.21 8.18
CA LYS A 508 18.76 -3.91 8.03
C LYS A 508 17.87 -3.82 9.28
N PHE A 509 18.45 -4.19 10.43
CA PHE A 509 17.69 -4.39 11.68
C PHE A 509 18.00 -3.33 12.74
N TRP A 510 18.43 -2.16 12.31
CA TRP A 510 18.49 -0.93 13.07
C TRP A 510 18.14 0.29 12.22
N ASN A 511 18.82 0.49 11.09
CA ASN A 511 18.56 1.65 10.25
C ASN A 511 17.23 1.55 9.51
N GLN A 512 16.92 0.38 8.89
CA GLN A 512 15.75 0.19 8.04
C GLN A 512 14.54 -0.32 8.81
N ASN A 513 14.74 -1.27 9.72
CA ASN A 513 13.68 -1.93 10.47
C ASN A 513 14.08 -2.05 11.94
N PRO A 514 13.12 -2.13 12.89
CA PRO A 514 13.42 -2.34 14.30
C PRO A 514 14.14 -3.68 14.53
N PRO A 515 14.98 -3.77 15.55
CA PRO A 515 15.46 -5.06 16.02
C PRO A 515 14.30 -5.93 16.52
N PRO A 516 14.42 -7.27 16.48
CA PRO A 516 13.37 -8.19 16.92
C PRO A 516 12.83 -7.91 18.33
N GLU A 517 13.65 -7.39 19.22
CA GLU A 517 13.28 -7.02 20.59
C GLU A 517 12.23 -5.90 20.61
N LEU A 518 12.16 -5.06 19.59
CA LEU A 518 11.23 -3.94 19.45
C LEU A 518 10.17 -4.15 18.37
N LEU A 519 10.26 -5.25 17.60
CA LEU A 519 9.43 -5.47 16.41
C LEU A 519 7.94 -5.49 16.73
N GLU A 520 7.52 -6.26 17.74
CA GLU A 520 6.10 -6.36 18.11
C GLU A 520 5.51 -5.02 18.53
N GLU A 521 6.27 -4.22 19.30
CA GLU A 521 5.82 -2.90 19.72
C GLU A 521 5.53 -2.00 18.51
N TRP A 522 6.46 -1.96 17.55
CA TRP A 522 6.32 -1.09 16.37
C TRP A 522 5.27 -1.61 15.38
N ALA A 523 5.18 -2.91 15.17
CA ALA A 523 4.10 -3.51 14.38
C ALA A 523 2.73 -3.21 14.97
N LYS A 524 2.59 -3.30 16.30
CA LYS A 524 1.35 -3.01 17.02
C LYS A 524 0.96 -1.53 17.00
N LYS A 525 1.91 -0.60 17.13
CA LYS A 525 1.62 0.84 17.05
C LYS A 525 0.84 1.18 15.79
N GLU A 526 1.34 0.73 14.67
CA GLU A 526 0.70 0.94 13.37
C GLU A 526 -0.60 0.16 13.22
N ALA A 527 -0.63 -1.10 13.67
CA ALA A 527 -1.83 -1.93 13.64
C ALA A 527 -2.99 -1.32 14.46
N MET A 528 -2.71 -0.61 15.55
CA MET A 528 -3.74 0.11 16.33
C MET A 528 -4.27 1.34 15.59
N PHE A 529 -3.45 2.05 14.83
CA PHE A 529 -3.94 3.09 13.93
C PHE A 529 -4.80 2.49 12.81
N ASN A 530 -4.39 1.38 12.23
CA ASN A 530 -5.20 0.64 11.26
C ASN A 530 -6.56 0.21 11.83
N LEU A 531 -6.61 -0.19 13.09
CA LEU A 531 -7.86 -0.51 13.77
C LEU A 531 -8.77 0.73 13.92
N PHE A 532 -8.20 1.88 14.25
CA PHE A 532 -8.93 3.15 14.30
C PHE A 532 -9.50 3.53 12.93
N LEU A 533 -8.71 3.41 11.87
CA LEU A 533 -9.16 3.64 10.51
C LEU A 533 -10.30 2.68 10.12
N TYR A 534 -10.17 1.39 10.44
CA TYR A 534 -11.20 0.38 10.17
C TYR A 534 -12.52 0.66 10.91
N LYS A 535 -12.46 1.13 12.14
CA LYS A 535 -13.62 1.59 12.91
C LYS A 535 -14.31 2.79 12.27
N SER A 536 -13.55 3.66 11.62
CA SER A 536 -14.01 4.93 11.06
C SER A 536 -14.79 4.80 9.74
N LEU A 537 -14.83 3.61 9.12
CA LEU A 537 -15.54 3.35 7.86
C LEU A 537 -17.02 3.78 7.93
N PRO A 538 -17.60 4.28 6.84
CA PRO A 538 -19.02 4.63 6.78
C PRO A 538 -19.88 3.38 6.99
N GLN A 539 -21.12 3.55 7.41
CA GLN A 539 -22.10 2.45 7.53
C GLN A 539 -23.51 2.99 7.41
N VAL A 540 -24.19 2.67 6.31
CA VAL A 540 -25.58 3.08 6.14
C VAL A 540 -26.53 2.22 6.97
N LYS A 541 -27.63 2.83 7.44
CA LYS A 541 -28.66 2.20 8.26
C LYS A 541 -30.04 2.71 7.91
N ILE A 542 -31.04 1.80 8.06
CA ILE A 542 -32.46 2.12 8.02
C ILE A 542 -32.92 2.37 9.46
N VAL A 543 -33.21 3.62 9.80
CA VAL A 543 -33.59 4.01 11.16
C VAL A 543 -35.03 3.64 11.45
N SER A 544 -35.93 3.92 10.50
CA SER A 544 -37.36 3.60 10.64
C SER A 544 -38.03 3.53 9.28
N THR A 545 -39.09 2.74 9.19
CA THR A 545 -40.01 2.71 8.06
C THR A 545 -41.44 2.61 8.57
N LYS A 546 -42.30 3.46 8.02
CA LYS A 546 -43.76 3.42 8.34
C LYS A 546 -44.58 3.64 7.09
N ILE A 547 -45.79 3.15 7.09
CA ILE A 547 -46.81 3.43 6.09
C ILE A 547 -47.95 4.23 6.73
N GLN A 548 -48.49 5.20 6.02
CA GLN A 548 -49.59 6.02 6.47
C GLN A 548 -50.56 6.31 5.33
N PRO A 549 -51.88 6.40 5.57
CA PRO A 549 -52.85 6.73 4.54
C PRO A 549 -52.69 8.21 4.09
N VAL A 550 -52.90 8.44 2.81
CA VAL A 550 -52.93 9.82 2.26
C VAL A 550 -54.33 10.38 2.42
N LYS A 551 -54.48 11.50 3.14
CA LYS A 551 -55.77 12.14 3.38
C LYS A 551 -56.47 12.49 2.05
N LYS A 552 -57.77 12.11 1.95
CA LYS A 552 -58.65 12.38 0.80
C LYS A 552 -58.33 11.59 -0.48
N GLU A 553 -57.47 10.60 -0.44
CA GLU A 553 -57.16 9.71 -1.56
C GLU A 553 -57.45 8.26 -1.18
N ALA A 554 -58.51 7.66 -1.74
CA ALA A 554 -58.87 6.29 -1.48
C ALA A 554 -57.76 5.32 -1.93
N ASP A 555 -57.52 4.27 -1.12
CA ASP A 555 -56.51 3.24 -1.38
C ASP A 555 -55.11 3.76 -1.69
N THR A 556 -54.80 4.96 -1.17
CA THR A 556 -53.53 5.62 -1.42
C THR A 556 -52.76 5.80 -0.10
N TYR A 557 -51.49 5.42 -0.11
CA TYR A 557 -50.64 5.42 1.08
C TYR A 557 -49.28 6.08 0.77
N GLU A 558 -48.64 6.53 1.82
CA GLU A 558 -47.28 7.03 1.78
C GLU A 558 -46.39 6.13 2.64
N ILE A 559 -45.36 5.55 2.03
CA ILE A 559 -44.26 4.87 2.73
C ILE A 559 -43.22 5.91 3.04
N VAL A 560 -42.85 6.07 4.30
CA VAL A 560 -41.86 7.03 4.79
C VAL A 560 -40.76 6.26 5.48
N SER A 561 -39.54 6.39 4.95
CA SER A 561 -38.36 5.76 5.55
C SER A 561 -37.29 6.80 5.88
N VAL A 562 -36.61 6.58 6.99
CA VAL A 562 -35.47 7.43 7.44
C VAL A 562 -34.21 6.59 7.38
N PHE A 563 -33.19 7.13 6.74
CA PHE A 563 -31.89 6.52 6.56
C PHE A 563 -30.82 7.36 7.24
N THR A 564 -29.73 6.73 7.64
CA THR A 564 -28.56 7.41 8.23
C THR A 564 -27.26 6.75 7.81
N ASN A 565 -26.16 7.44 8.01
CA ASN A 565 -24.82 6.89 8.02
C ASN A 565 -24.30 6.91 9.48
N GLU A 566 -24.17 5.73 10.10
CA GLU A 566 -23.68 5.62 11.48
C GLU A 566 -22.15 5.71 11.59
N GLY A 567 -21.43 5.55 10.48
CA GLY A 567 -19.97 5.64 10.45
C GLY A 567 -19.44 7.05 10.68
N PHE A 568 -18.13 7.15 10.88
CA PHE A 568 -17.45 8.44 11.01
C PHE A 568 -17.23 9.09 9.62
N LEU A 569 -16.73 8.32 8.65
CA LEU A 569 -16.56 8.81 7.30
C LEU A 569 -17.91 9.03 6.60
N PRO A 570 -18.03 10.03 5.71
CA PRO A 570 -19.15 10.13 4.79
C PRO A 570 -19.18 8.92 3.85
N THR A 571 -20.33 8.62 3.25
CA THR A 571 -20.44 7.52 2.26
C THR A 571 -19.65 7.80 0.98
N ALA A 572 -19.20 9.02 0.78
CA ALA A 572 -18.18 9.40 -0.20
C ALA A 572 -17.46 10.68 0.26
N LEU A 573 -16.18 10.79 -0.02
CA LEU A 573 -15.43 12.03 0.10
C LEU A 573 -15.97 13.06 -0.90
N LYS A 574 -15.69 14.34 -0.67
CA LYS A 574 -16.02 15.40 -1.63
C LYS A 574 -15.33 15.18 -2.98
N MET A 575 -14.20 14.48 -2.99
CA MET A 575 -13.51 14.06 -4.20
C MET A 575 -14.39 13.21 -5.15
N ALA A 576 -15.46 12.56 -4.67
CA ALA A 576 -16.43 11.86 -5.52
C ALA A 576 -17.12 12.77 -6.57
N ASP A 577 -17.11 14.07 -6.38
CA ASP A 577 -17.57 15.01 -7.40
C ASP A 577 -16.71 14.94 -8.68
N ARG A 578 -15.43 14.59 -8.57
CA ARG A 578 -14.48 14.41 -9.66
C ARG A 578 -14.33 12.94 -10.05
N VAL A 579 -14.15 12.07 -9.07
CA VAL A 579 -13.94 10.63 -9.26
C VAL A 579 -15.27 9.90 -9.28
N LYS A 580 -15.68 9.37 -10.43
CA LYS A 580 -17.03 8.79 -10.65
C LYS A 580 -17.14 7.29 -10.32
N ILE A 581 -16.12 6.69 -9.69
CA ILE A 581 -16.17 5.29 -9.26
C ILE A 581 -17.18 5.07 -8.12
N VAL A 582 -17.39 6.08 -7.26
CA VAL A 582 -18.38 6.06 -6.18
C VAL A 582 -19.72 6.60 -6.68
N ARG A 583 -20.74 5.76 -6.64
CA ARG A 583 -22.10 6.15 -7.06
C ARG A 583 -22.85 6.78 -5.90
N PRO A 584 -23.79 7.72 -6.17
CA PRO A 584 -24.69 8.23 -5.14
C PRO A 584 -25.43 7.10 -4.41
N ASP A 585 -25.63 7.28 -3.12
CA ASP A 585 -26.45 6.37 -2.31
C ASP A 585 -27.86 6.30 -2.88
N ALA A 586 -28.43 5.11 -2.90
CA ALA A 586 -29.75 4.89 -3.44
C ALA A 586 -30.61 4.07 -2.47
N VAL A 587 -31.87 4.44 -2.42
CA VAL A 587 -32.89 3.76 -1.62
C VAL A 587 -33.96 3.17 -2.53
N GLN A 588 -34.53 2.04 -2.13
CA GLN A 588 -35.53 1.35 -2.93
C GLN A 588 -36.58 0.72 -2.05
N VAL A 589 -37.81 0.71 -2.52
CA VAL A 589 -38.92 -0.07 -1.94
C VAL A 589 -39.35 -1.15 -2.93
N SER A 590 -39.50 -2.37 -2.45
CA SER A 590 -40.12 -3.48 -3.18
C SER A 590 -41.51 -3.75 -2.63
N LEU A 591 -42.53 -3.60 -3.49
CA LEU A 591 -43.94 -3.72 -3.12
C LEU A 591 -44.43 -5.14 -3.40
N PRO A 592 -45.38 -5.65 -2.59
CA PRO A 592 -46.09 -6.88 -2.93
C PRO A 592 -47.10 -6.65 -4.06
N ALA A 593 -47.56 -7.73 -4.67
CA ALA A 593 -48.58 -7.69 -5.73
C ALA A 593 -49.86 -6.96 -5.29
N GLY A 594 -50.39 -6.11 -6.17
CA GLY A 594 -51.62 -5.31 -5.93
C GLY A 594 -51.36 -3.91 -5.42
N LEU A 595 -50.12 -3.51 -5.21
CA LEU A 595 -49.71 -2.13 -4.97
C LEU A 595 -48.85 -1.63 -6.09
N GLU A 596 -48.99 -0.36 -6.46
CA GLU A 596 -48.22 0.31 -7.49
C GLU A 596 -47.77 1.70 -7.03
N PHE A 597 -46.64 2.20 -7.58
CA PHE A 597 -46.14 3.55 -7.30
C PHE A 597 -46.96 4.60 -8.04
N VAL A 598 -47.25 5.72 -7.38
CA VAL A 598 -47.94 6.86 -7.94
C VAL A 598 -47.06 8.10 -7.87
N GLY A 599 -46.58 8.57 -9.01
CA GLY A 599 -45.78 9.78 -9.09
C GLY A 599 -44.38 9.68 -8.48
N SER A 600 -43.98 8.48 -7.98
CA SER A 600 -42.65 8.21 -7.45
C SER A 600 -42.06 6.96 -8.10
N ARG A 601 -40.72 6.90 -8.15
CA ARG A 601 -40.00 5.71 -8.62
C ARG A 601 -39.68 4.79 -7.43
N ALA A 602 -39.71 3.47 -7.65
CA ALA A 602 -39.29 2.49 -6.66
C ALA A 602 -37.91 2.76 -6.08
N ARG A 603 -36.95 3.07 -6.96
CA ARG A 603 -35.58 3.45 -6.63
C ARG A 603 -35.40 4.97 -6.74
N GLN A 604 -34.78 5.57 -5.71
CA GLN A 604 -34.44 6.99 -5.68
C GLN A 604 -32.97 7.15 -5.24
N GLU A 605 -32.24 8.01 -5.93
CA GLU A 605 -30.90 8.43 -5.50
C GLU A 605 -31.05 9.57 -4.48
N ILE A 606 -30.29 9.48 -3.40
CA ILE A 606 -30.39 10.42 -2.27
C ILE A 606 -29.12 11.25 -2.06
N GLY A 607 -28.14 11.13 -2.95
CA GLY A 607 -26.82 11.73 -2.81
C GLY A 607 -25.93 10.95 -1.86
N TYR A 608 -24.97 11.60 -1.22
CA TYR A 608 -24.05 10.99 -0.26
C TYR A 608 -24.42 11.40 1.16
N LEU A 609 -24.42 10.45 2.09
CA LEU A 609 -24.74 10.71 3.50
C LEU A 609 -23.48 11.08 4.28
N GLN A 610 -23.51 12.25 4.92
CA GLN A 610 -22.47 12.64 5.88
C GLN A 610 -22.57 11.81 7.16
N SER A 611 -21.51 11.83 8.00
CA SER A 611 -21.54 11.19 9.31
C SER A 611 -22.78 11.63 10.11
N LYS A 612 -23.52 10.66 10.64
CA LYS A 612 -24.74 10.87 11.46
C LYS A 612 -25.88 11.65 10.77
N GLN A 613 -25.75 11.94 9.49
CA GLN A 613 -26.81 12.60 8.73
C GLN A 613 -28.02 11.69 8.60
N MET A 614 -29.21 12.24 8.88
CA MET A 614 -30.48 11.57 8.63
C MET A 614 -31.11 12.10 7.34
N LYS A 615 -31.70 11.20 6.54
CA LYS A 615 -32.40 11.50 5.31
C LYS A 615 -33.74 10.80 5.29
N GLU A 616 -34.83 11.57 5.23
CA GLU A 616 -36.18 11.04 5.03
C GLU A 616 -36.48 10.92 3.53
N VAL A 617 -37.06 9.79 3.12
CA VAL A 617 -37.51 9.55 1.74
C VAL A 617 -38.93 9.01 1.77
N ARG A 618 -39.74 9.44 0.79
CA ARG A 618 -41.16 9.13 0.68
C ARG A 618 -41.49 8.48 -0.66
N TRP A 619 -42.37 7.47 -0.60
CA TRP A 619 -42.95 6.83 -1.77
C TRP A 619 -44.46 6.85 -1.65
N LYS A 620 -45.17 7.38 -2.63
CA LYS A 620 -46.62 7.32 -2.73
C LYS A 620 -47.00 6.04 -3.47
N VAL A 621 -47.86 5.25 -2.89
CA VAL A 621 -48.33 3.97 -3.42
C VAL A 621 -49.84 3.87 -3.38
N LYS A 622 -50.44 3.16 -4.35
CA LYS A 622 -51.88 2.95 -4.46
C LYS A 622 -52.22 1.49 -4.63
N GLY A 623 -53.32 1.04 -4.03
CA GLY A 623 -53.89 -0.28 -4.13
C GLY A 623 -54.42 -0.77 -2.79
N GLN A 624 -55.01 -1.96 -2.78
CA GLN A 624 -55.60 -2.54 -1.57
C GLN A 624 -54.54 -3.22 -0.70
N LEU A 625 -54.43 -2.78 0.55
CA LEU A 625 -53.59 -3.45 1.55
C LEU A 625 -54.25 -4.76 2.00
N LYS A 626 -53.55 -5.87 1.75
CA LYS A 626 -53.98 -7.19 2.26
C LYS A 626 -53.44 -7.38 3.69
N PRO A 627 -54.24 -7.97 4.61
CA PRO A 627 -53.74 -8.31 5.94
C PRO A 627 -52.47 -9.15 5.88
N GLY A 628 -51.44 -8.76 6.64
CA GLY A 628 -50.17 -9.45 6.67
C GLY A 628 -49.25 -9.19 5.46
N ALA A 629 -49.63 -8.31 4.51
CA ALA A 629 -48.74 -7.95 3.40
C ALA A 629 -47.47 -7.24 3.91
N GLU A 630 -46.34 -7.64 3.38
CA GLU A 630 -45.03 -7.09 3.71
C GLU A 630 -44.40 -6.42 2.45
N ALA A 631 -43.69 -5.37 2.68
CA ALA A 631 -42.79 -4.76 1.71
C ALA A 631 -41.36 -4.78 2.23
N GLU A 632 -40.39 -4.58 1.35
CA GLU A 632 -39.00 -4.45 1.72
C GLU A 632 -38.48 -3.05 1.31
N VAL A 633 -37.84 -2.38 2.25
CA VAL A 633 -37.08 -1.16 1.98
C VAL A 633 -35.58 -1.51 2.03
N SER A 634 -34.81 -0.89 1.16
CA SER A 634 -33.35 -1.06 1.14
C SER A 634 -32.64 0.27 0.91
N ILE A 635 -31.43 0.36 1.43
CA ILE A 635 -30.44 1.37 1.08
C ILE A 635 -29.21 0.67 0.54
N SER A 636 -28.65 1.19 -0.55
CA SER A 636 -27.39 0.73 -1.13
C SER A 636 -26.46 1.92 -1.32
N SER A 637 -25.27 1.81 -0.74
CA SER A 637 -24.19 2.77 -0.82
C SER A 637 -22.95 2.06 -1.30
N THR A 638 -22.23 2.64 -2.26
CA THR A 638 -20.98 2.04 -2.76
C THR A 638 -19.98 1.79 -1.64
N ARG A 639 -19.86 2.73 -0.70
CA ARG A 639 -18.89 2.66 0.41
C ARG A 639 -19.52 2.52 1.80
N GLY A 640 -20.80 2.79 1.93
CA GLY A 640 -21.53 2.64 3.20
C GLY A 640 -22.17 1.27 3.39
N GLY A 641 -22.09 0.41 2.36
CA GLY A 641 -22.67 -0.93 2.38
C GLY A 641 -24.15 -0.98 1.99
N VAL A 642 -24.78 -2.11 2.25
CA VAL A 642 -26.18 -2.39 1.91
C VAL A 642 -26.94 -2.81 3.16
N GLU A 643 -28.13 -2.23 3.36
CA GLU A 643 -29.07 -2.69 4.39
C GLU A 643 -30.47 -2.87 3.82
N LYS A 644 -31.19 -3.88 4.31
CA LYS A 644 -32.56 -4.20 3.91
C LYS A 644 -33.41 -4.44 5.15
N MET A 645 -34.65 -3.99 5.09
CA MET A 645 -35.61 -4.18 6.16
C MET A 645 -37.01 -4.52 5.61
N LYS A 646 -37.56 -5.62 6.03
CA LYS A 646 -38.97 -5.94 5.79
C LYS A 646 -39.86 -5.23 6.81
N PHE A 647 -40.99 -4.74 6.36
CA PHE A 647 -41.97 -4.08 7.22
C PHE A 647 -43.41 -4.45 6.81
N LYS A 648 -44.32 -4.47 7.78
CA LYS A 648 -45.73 -4.74 7.52
C LYS A 648 -46.44 -3.50 6.97
N LEU A 649 -47.28 -3.70 5.96
CA LEU A 649 -48.03 -2.62 5.29
C LEU A 649 -49.38 -2.34 5.99
N ALA A 650 -49.91 -3.30 6.73
CA ALA A 650 -51.10 -3.12 7.57
C ALA A 650 -50.86 -3.71 8.94
N GLY A 651 -51.14 -2.93 9.98
CA GLY A 651 -51.12 -3.36 11.37
C GLY A 651 -52.52 -3.84 11.80
#